data_bd78a948603c79d1b6cefc3215b04c57
#
_entry.id   bd78a948603c79d1b6cefc3215b04c57
#
_cell.length_a   1.000
_cell.length_b   1.000
_cell.length_c   1.000
_cell.angle_alpha   90.00
_cell.angle_beta   90.00
_cell.angle_gamma   90.00
#
_symmetry.space_group_name_H-M   'P 1'
#
loop_
_entity.id
_entity.type
_entity.pdbx_description
1 polymer ?
#
loop_
_entity_poly.entity_id
_entity_poly.type
_entity_poly.pdbx_seq_one_letter_code
_entity_poly.pdbx_strand_id
1 'polypeptide(L)'
;SQGNDNIDYYDYFFKDNVFAHEHNISVTGGTDKIQYYLSANYLGQDGELRIGDEYSNRYTASAKINAQLSKIVSVGFNTRFIRSDYVQPTHLNESFFAEIGRQCWPTKPLYDPNGILYDDHVLQMQNGGEKQERNTWLYQQLNITVEPIKGWRLIGDLSYRYNTQYSHWDYLTVHQTGVDGKTKGNTWNNDSQVHEGTYASDYFNVNLYTDYAKTFAKSHNMKVLFGFQAEQNNYKDIAAEKLGVIYPGKPTINTSTGMDSNNQKVAPNVAGGHNRWATAGFFGRLNYDYLEKYLLEVNLRYDGSSRFRSDSRWGFFPSASVGWNIAREKFFLPVSKVVNTFKVRASYGSLGNQNTSSLYPTYSTIGTGTGSWIIDGTLANIAWAPSLVSYNLSWEKIRTWNAGVDFGLFNNRLTGSFDYYIRKTDDMVGPSEKLPVVLGTAVPSSNNTNLKTFGWELELMWKDRLNNGLNYSARFTLADSRTKITRYSNPSGLIDGFYAGKYMGEIWGYETIGIAQSDQEMAEHIGRLINGGQSNLGQDWKAGDIMYKDLNEDGKIDAGSRTLQDHGDLKRIGNSTPRYNVGLELAADWKGFDIRMFWQGTLKRDYFQGSYYFWGANGRQGPWFSTALKGHDDYFRNDEASPLGTNLNSYYPRPLFNTDKNQQSQTKYLQDASYLRLKNLQIGYSLPHKIVQKMGMQNLRIFASGENLFTITSLIDFFDPESIEGGSWGHGNVYPLSRTFSFGLNVTF
;
A
#
# COMPACT_ATOMS: atom_id res chain seq x y z
N SER A 1 43.39 5.55 -14.40
CA SER A 1 42.08 6.22 -14.48
C SER A 1 41.35 5.64 -15.66
N GLN A 2 40.11 5.24 -15.46
CA GLN A 2 39.27 4.67 -16.52
C GLN A 2 38.55 5.71 -17.36
N GLY A 3 38.83 6.99 -17.14
CA GLY A 3 38.19 8.13 -17.78
C GLY A 3 37.02 8.67 -16.93
N ASN A 4 36.44 9.75 -17.40
CA ASN A 4 35.21 10.33 -16.88
C ASN A 4 34.18 10.33 -17.99
N ASP A 5 32.92 10.18 -17.63
CA ASP A 5 31.78 10.20 -18.54
C ASP A 5 30.74 11.21 -18.03
N ASN A 6 29.64 11.34 -18.74
CA ASN A 6 28.51 12.14 -18.35
C ASN A 6 27.22 11.36 -18.64
N ILE A 7 26.88 10.45 -17.73
CA ILE A 7 25.78 9.50 -17.89
C ILE A 7 24.55 9.97 -17.12
N ASP A 8 23.42 10.04 -17.82
CA ASP A 8 22.12 10.03 -17.19
C ASP A 8 21.65 8.59 -16.97
N TYR A 9 21.76 8.11 -15.76
CA TYR A 9 21.41 6.73 -15.42
C TYR A 9 19.90 6.46 -15.49
N TYR A 10 19.04 7.47 -15.32
CA TYR A 10 17.60 7.30 -15.51
C TYR A 10 17.27 7.02 -16.97
N ASP A 11 17.80 7.83 -17.89
CA ASP A 11 17.63 7.62 -19.33
C ASP A 11 18.27 6.30 -19.79
N TYR A 12 19.37 5.88 -19.16
CA TYR A 12 20.04 4.63 -19.47
C TYR A 12 19.25 3.39 -19.01
N PHE A 13 18.69 3.41 -17.81
CA PHE A 13 17.96 2.27 -17.26
C PHE A 13 16.52 2.17 -17.73
N PHE A 14 15.84 3.29 -17.97
CA PHE A 14 14.40 3.29 -18.24
C PHE A 14 14.10 3.62 -19.70
N LYS A 15 13.06 2.97 -20.23
CA LYS A 15 12.49 3.25 -21.54
C LYS A 15 11.59 4.48 -21.49
N ASP A 16 11.60 5.32 -22.53
CA ASP A 16 10.67 6.43 -22.67
C ASP A 16 9.21 5.98 -22.81
N ASN A 17 9.01 4.85 -23.48
CA ASN A 17 7.69 4.28 -23.74
C ASN A 17 7.74 2.75 -23.63
N VAL A 18 6.73 2.19 -23.01
CA VAL A 18 6.52 0.75 -22.90
C VAL A 18 5.15 0.37 -23.43
N PHE A 19 5.04 -0.84 -23.94
CA PHE A 19 3.82 -1.32 -24.58
C PHE A 19 3.07 -2.30 -23.66
N ALA A 20 1.75 -2.13 -23.60
CA ALA A 20 0.85 -3.09 -22.98
C ALA A 20 -0.35 -3.33 -23.90
N HIS A 21 -0.88 -4.54 -23.90
CA HIS A 21 -2.07 -4.88 -24.68
C HIS A 21 -3.01 -5.80 -23.89
N GLU A 22 -4.29 -5.57 -24.04
CA GLU A 22 -5.34 -6.34 -23.37
C GLU A 22 -6.40 -6.80 -24.39
N HIS A 23 -6.76 -8.08 -24.31
CA HIS A 23 -7.78 -8.69 -25.15
C HIS A 23 -8.82 -9.38 -24.28
N ASN A 24 -10.09 -9.04 -24.49
CA ASN A 24 -11.20 -9.64 -23.78
C ASN A 24 -12.23 -10.17 -24.77
N ILE A 25 -12.66 -11.39 -24.57
CA ILE A 25 -13.80 -11.98 -25.27
C ILE A 25 -14.80 -12.50 -24.25
N SER A 26 -16.08 -12.24 -24.46
CA SER A 26 -17.13 -12.78 -23.61
C SER A 26 -18.35 -13.19 -24.40
N VAL A 27 -19.03 -14.20 -23.89
CA VAL A 27 -20.27 -14.71 -24.46
C VAL A 27 -21.31 -14.81 -23.34
N THR A 28 -22.48 -14.24 -23.58
CA THR A 28 -23.64 -14.34 -22.69
C THR A 28 -24.80 -14.96 -23.43
N GLY A 29 -25.56 -15.81 -22.77
CA GLY A 29 -26.74 -16.40 -23.34
C GLY A 29 -27.57 -17.11 -22.30
N GLY A 30 -28.68 -17.70 -22.74
CA GLY A 30 -29.53 -18.48 -21.86
C GLY A 30 -30.97 -18.58 -22.31
N THR A 31 -31.75 -19.20 -21.44
CA THR A 31 -33.20 -19.32 -21.50
C THR A 31 -33.80 -18.77 -20.21
N ASP A 32 -35.11 -18.79 -20.06
CA ASP A 32 -35.78 -18.43 -18.81
C ASP A 32 -35.33 -19.28 -17.61
N LYS A 33 -34.76 -20.47 -17.86
CA LYS A 33 -34.34 -21.40 -16.82
C LYS A 33 -32.85 -21.43 -16.60
N ILE A 34 -32.05 -21.17 -17.61
CA ILE A 34 -30.57 -21.23 -17.52
C ILE A 34 -29.98 -19.99 -18.15
N GLN A 35 -29.13 -19.33 -17.45
CA GLN A 35 -28.33 -18.18 -17.90
C GLN A 35 -26.85 -18.49 -17.73
N TYR A 36 -26.05 -18.14 -18.73
CA TYR A 36 -24.62 -18.33 -18.67
C TYR A 36 -23.85 -17.10 -19.15
N TYR A 37 -22.67 -16.94 -18.58
CA TYR A 37 -21.65 -15.99 -18.99
C TYR A 37 -20.29 -16.69 -19.01
N LEU A 38 -19.60 -16.59 -20.14
CA LEU A 38 -18.24 -17.08 -20.32
C LEU A 38 -17.36 -15.94 -20.74
N SER A 39 -16.13 -15.84 -20.21
CA SER A 39 -15.17 -14.85 -20.66
C SER A 39 -13.74 -15.38 -20.60
N ALA A 40 -12.92 -14.88 -21.51
CA ALA A 40 -11.48 -15.02 -21.49
C ALA A 40 -10.83 -13.66 -21.66
N ASN A 41 -9.77 -13.39 -20.88
CA ASN A 41 -9.01 -12.16 -20.92
C ASN A 41 -7.51 -12.49 -20.93
N TYR A 42 -6.77 -11.75 -21.74
CA TYR A 42 -5.31 -11.77 -21.76
C TYR A 42 -4.81 -10.34 -21.63
N LEU A 43 -3.87 -10.11 -20.71
CA LEU A 43 -3.12 -8.87 -20.55
C LEU A 43 -1.62 -9.19 -20.64
N GLY A 44 -0.95 -8.58 -21.62
CA GLY A 44 0.50 -8.58 -21.75
C GLY A 44 1.04 -7.17 -21.49
N GLN A 45 2.05 -7.07 -20.67
CA GLN A 45 2.67 -5.80 -20.26
C GLN A 45 4.19 -5.96 -20.22
N ASP A 46 4.90 -5.13 -20.96
CA ASP A 46 6.35 -5.02 -20.88
C ASP A 46 6.76 -4.15 -19.68
N GLY A 47 7.95 -4.39 -19.15
CA GLY A 47 8.53 -3.57 -18.10
C GLY A 47 9.21 -2.30 -18.62
N GLU A 48 9.42 -1.35 -17.71
CA GLU A 48 10.00 -0.04 -18.04
C GLU A 48 11.53 -0.09 -18.19
N LEU A 49 12.18 -1.17 -17.75
CA LEU A 49 13.62 -1.29 -17.87
C LEU A 49 14.07 -1.51 -19.31
N ARG A 50 15.14 -0.81 -19.69
CA ARG A 50 15.83 -0.96 -20.98
C ARG A 50 16.80 -2.15 -20.99
N ILE A 51 17.23 -2.57 -19.81
CA ILE A 51 18.26 -3.60 -19.60
C ILE A 51 17.66 -4.76 -18.81
N GLY A 52 17.90 -5.98 -19.28
CA GLY A 52 17.30 -7.19 -18.73
C GLY A 52 15.86 -7.40 -19.20
N ASP A 53 15.37 -8.62 -19.01
CA ASP A 53 14.00 -8.98 -19.39
C ASP A 53 13.04 -8.68 -18.26
N GLU A 54 12.02 -7.84 -18.55
CA GLU A 54 10.96 -7.53 -17.61
C GLU A 54 9.62 -7.54 -18.31
N TYR A 55 8.71 -8.41 -17.89
CA TYR A 55 7.34 -8.46 -18.41
C TYR A 55 6.37 -9.15 -17.45
N SER A 56 5.08 -8.88 -17.66
CA SER A 56 3.99 -9.55 -16.95
C SER A 56 2.92 -10.00 -17.93
N ASN A 57 2.56 -11.30 -17.89
CA ASN A 57 1.48 -11.88 -18.67
C ASN A 57 0.39 -12.42 -17.75
N ARG A 58 -0.86 -12.02 -17.96
CA ARG A 58 -2.00 -12.48 -17.17
C ARG A 58 -3.09 -13.06 -18.06
N TYR A 59 -3.46 -14.29 -17.75
CA TYR A 59 -4.53 -15.04 -18.40
C TYR A 59 -5.67 -15.22 -17.41
N THR A 60 -6.89 -14.86 -17.79
CA THR A 60 -8.09 -15.05 -16.96
C THR A 60 -9.17 -15.74 -17.76
N ALA A 61 -9.74 -16.80 -17.23
CA ALA A 61 -10.94 -17.44 -17.77
C ALA A 61 -12.03 -17.50 -16.70
N SER A 62 -13.26 -17.14 -17.05
CA SER A 62 -14.39 -17.14 -16.11
C SER A 62 -15.61 -17.77 -16.73
N ALA A 63 -16.35 -18.55 -15.93
CA ALA A 63 -17.64 -19.09 -16.29
C ALA A 63 -18.63 -18.91 -15.14
N LYS A 64 -19.82 -18.41 -15.45
CA LYS A 64 -20.93 -18.27 -14.50
C LYS A 64 -22.16 -18.88 -15.10
N ILE A 65 -22.81 -19.75 -14.36
CA ILE A 65 -24.06 -20.42 -14.75
C ILE A 65 -25.05 -20.24 -13.60
N ASN A 66 -26.26 -19.78 -13.94
CA ASN A 66 -27.40 -19.76 -13.01
C ASN A 66 -28.52 -20.62 -13.63
N ALA A 67 -29.02 -21.56 -12.86
CA ALA A 67 -30.04 -22.48 -13.28
C ALA A 67 -31.23 -22.51 -12.32
N GLN A 68 -32.44 -22.32 -12.83
CA GLN A 68 -33.68 -22.53 -12.09
C GLN A 68 -34.10 -23.99 -12.31
N LEU A 69 -33.74 -24.88 -11.38
CA LEU A 69 -33.97 -26.33 -11.52
C LEU A 69 -35.45 -26.68 -11.35
N SER A 70 -36.14 -25.93 -10.48
CA SER A 70 -37.57 -26.06 -10.26
C SER A 70 -38.17 -24.74 -9.80
N LYS A 71 -39.46 -24.66 -9.55
CA LYS A 71 -40.12 -23.47 -9.00
C LYS A 71 -39.56 -23.02 -7.64
N ILE A 72 -38.93 -23.96 -6.90
CA ILE A 72 -38.44 -23.72 -5.55
C ILE A 72 -36.92 -23.84 -5.42
N VAL A 73 -36.20 -24.32 -6.44
CA VAL A 73 -34.74 -24.57 -6.34
C VAL A 73 -34.02 -23.84 -7.46
N SER A 74 -33.07 -22.98 -7.08
CA SER A 74 -32.10 -22.37 -8.01
C SER A 74 -30.70 -22.73 -7.61
N VAL A 75 -29.83 -22.88 -8.61
CA VAL A 75 -28.40 -23.20 -8.42
C VAL A 75 -27.56 -22.22 -9.24
N GLY A 76 -26.59 -21.62 -8.62
CA GLY A 76 -25.58 -20.79 -9.24
C GLY A 76 -24.21 -21.44 -9.13
N PHE A 77 -23.47 -21.50 -10.21
CA PHE A 77 -22.06 -21.90 -10.20
C PHE A 77 -21.22 -20.84 -10.86
N ASN A 78 -20.13 -20.48 -10.21
CA ASN A 78 -19.16 -19.50 -10.70
C ASN A 78 -17.76 -20.08 -10.56
N THR A 79 -16.99 -20.07 -11.65
CA THR A 79 -15.58 -20.45 -11.63
C THR A 79 -14.74 -19.39 -12.33
N ARG A 80 -13.55 -19.14 -11.79
CA ARG A 80 -12.56 -18.25 -12.39
C ARG A 80 -11.17 -18.83 -12.21
N PHE A 81 -10.47 -18.93 -13.31
CA PHE A 81 -9.06 -19.28 -13.37
C PHE A 81 -8.25 -18.04 -13.71
N ILE A 82 -7.17 -17.80 -12.99
CA ILE A 82 -6.21 -16.73 -13.27
C ILE A 82 -4.83 -17.34 -13.23
N ARG A 83 -4.03 -17.07 -14.24
CA ARG A 83 -2.57 -17.30 -14.23
C ARG A 83 -1.87 -16.00 -14.54
N SER A 84 -0.88 -15.66 -13.72
CA SER A 84 0.04 -14.54 -13.93
C SER A 84 1.46 -15.06 -13.94
N ASP A 85 2.17 -14.81 -15.03
CA ASP A 85 3.60 -15.06 -15.19
C ASP A 85 4.30 -13.71 -15.15
N TYR A 86 5.31 -13.56 -14.29
CA TYR A 86 6.10 -12.36 -14.12
C TYR A 86 7.59 -12.70 -14.19
N VAL A 87 8.34 -11.93 -14.94
CA VAL A 87 9.79 -12.06 -15.12
C VAL A 87 10.44 -10.71 -14.90
N GLN A 88 11.55 -10.68 -14.19
CA GLN A 88 12.36 -9.49 -13.97
C GLN A 88 13.83 -9.85 -13.70
N PRO A 89 14.79 -8.94 -13.90
CA PRO A 89 16.15 -9.10 -13.38
C PRO A 89 16.11 -9.28 -11.85
N THR A 90 16.93 -10.19 -11.31
CA THR A 90 16.96 -10.45 -9.86
C THR A 90 17.39 -9.23 -9.06
N HIS A 91 18.24 -8.39 -9.66
CA HIS A 91 18.71 -7.15 -9.06
C HIS A 91 17.72 -5.97 -9.16
N LEU A 92 16.58 -6.13 -9.83
CA LEU A 92 15.49 -5.15 -9.81
C LEU A 92 14.74 -5.23 -8.47
N ASN A 93 15.22 -4.54 -7.47
CA ASN A 93 14.71 -4.54 -6.12
C ASN A 93 14.83 -3.13 -5.48
N GLU A 94 14.41 -2.98 -4.25
CA GLU A 94 14.50 -1.69 -3.54
C GLU A 94 15.92 -1.14 -3.45
N SER A 95 16.94 -2.02 -3.37
CA SER A 95 18.34 -1.59 -3.34
C SER A 95 18.76 -0.95 -4.66
N PHE A 96 18.32 -1.48 -5.80
CA PHE A 96 18.60 -0.87 -7.10
C PHE A 96 18.10 0.58 -7.17
N PHE A 97 16.86 0.83 -6.77
CA PHE A 97 16.32 2.22 -6.76
C PHE A 97 17.08 3.12 -5.79
N ALA A 98 17.54 2.58 -4.66
CA ALA A 98 18.37 3.34 -3.74
C ALA A 98 19.75 3.65 -4.36
N GLU A 99 20.37 2.70 -5.07
CA GLU A 99 21.68 2.86 -5.69
C GLU A 99 21.68 3.91 -6.80
N ILE A 100 20.63 4.02 -7.60
CA ILE A 100 20.52 5.10 -8.61
C ILE A 100 20.68 6.46 -7.95
N GLY A 101 20.10 6.67 -6.76
CA GLY A 101 20.19 7.94 -6.04
C GLY A 101 21.46 8.14 -5.21
N ARG A 102 22.35 7.16 -5.10
CA ARG A 102 23.51 7.25 -4.23
C ARG A 102 24.86 6.79 -4.82
N GLN A 103 24.88 5.87 -5.76
CA GLN A 103 26.14 5.26 -6.28
C GLN A 103 26.25 5.27 -7.80
N CYS A 104 25.19 5.54 -8.53
CA CYS A 104 25.24 5.73 -9.99
C CYS A 104 25.69 7.17 -10.30
N TRP A 105 26.99 7.41 -10.15
CA TRP A 105 27.54 8.75 -10.38
C TRP A 105 27.60 9.06 -11.86
N PRO A 106 27.12 10.22 -12.32
CA PRO A 106 27.17 10.61 -13.73
C PRO A 106 28.56 10.59 -14.32
N THR A 107 29.59 10.79 -13.49
CA THR A 107 31.00 10.81 -13.91
C THR A 107 31.63 9.41 -14.04
N LYS A 108 30.95 8.35 -13.60
CA LYS A 108 31.43 6.98 -13.71
C LYS A 108 31.21 6.47 -15.13
N PRO A 109 32.27 6.00 -15.84
CA PRO A 109 32.10 5.51 -17.20
C PRO A 109 31.32 4.19 -17.22
N LEU A 110 30.45 4.02 -18.22
CA LEU A 110 29.75 2.75 -18.48
C LEU A 110 30.71 1.69 -19.07
N TYR A 111 31.62 2.13 -19.93
CA TYR A 111 32.57 1.28 -20.64
C TYR A 111 34.00 1.62 -20.26
N ASP A 112 34.85 0.64 -20.26
CA ASP A 112 36.27 0.82 -20.12
C ASP A 112 36.88 1.39 -21.44
N PRO A 113 38.16 1.82 -21.48
CA PRO A 113 38.80 2.32 -22.69
C PRO A 113 38.88 1.32 -23.86
N ASN A 114 38.65 0.03 -23.64
CA ASN A 114 38.60 -1.02 -24.65
C ASN A 114 37.16 -1.24 -25.16
N GLY A 115 36.17 -0.51 -24.68
CA GLY A 115 34.78 -0.65 -25.06
C GLY A 115 34.07 -1.81 -24.37
N ILE A 116 34.59 -2.34 -23.28
CA ILE A 116 33.99 -3.41 -22.50
C ILE A 116 33.12 -2.75 -21.40
N LEU A 117 31.89 -3.23 -21.22
CA LEU A 117 30.98 -2.77 -20.18
C LEU A 117 31.62 -2.95 -18.79
N TYR A 118 31.70 -1.84 -18.05
CA TYR A 118 32.45 -1.75 -16.80
C TYR A 118 31.56 -1.43 -15.59
N ASP A 119 30.46 -0.67 -15.80
CA ASP A 119 29.58 -0.28 -14.69
C ASP A 119 28.98 -1.51 -14.01
N ASP A 120 29.18 -1.63 -12.70
CA ASP A 120 28.75 -2.79 -11.92
C ASP A 120 27.23 -2.88 -11.76
N HIS A 121 26.51 -1.75 -11.65
CA HIS A 121 25.05 -1.75 -11.55
C HIS A 121 24.41 -2.20 -12.87
N VAL A 122 24.93 -1.72 -13.99
CA VAL A 122 24.50 -2.13 -15.33
C VAL A 122 24.80 -3.61 -15.59
N LEU A 123 25.99 -4.06 -15.24
CA LEU A 123 26.40 -5.46 -15.37
C LEU A 123 25.51 -6.40 -14.55
N GLN A 124 25.17 -6.00 -13.32
CA GLN A 124 24.28 -6.78 -12.45
C GLN A 124 22.86 -6.87 -13.03
N MET A 125 22.32 -5.75 -13.51
CA MET A 125 21.00 -5.75 -14.13
C MET A 125 20.93 -6.58 -15.40
N GLN A 126 22.01 -6.64 -16.17
CA GLN A 126 22.08 -7.36 -17.44
C GLN A 126 22.40 -8.85 -17.27
N ASN A 127 23.33 -9.18 -16.36
CA ASN A 127 23.94 -10.50 -16.26
C ASN A 127 23.83 -11.12 -14.86
N GLY A 128 23.23 -10.44 -13.91
CA GLY A 128 23.20 -10.84 -12.51
C GLY A 128 22.13 -11.85 -12.13
N GLY A 129 21.36 -12.32 -13.11
CA GLY A 129 20.32 -13.33 -12.92
C GLY A 129 18.92 -12.84 -13.17
N GLU A 130 17.97 -13.77 -13.12
CA GLU A 130 16.55 -13.55 -13.42
C GLU A 130 15.67 -14.08 -12.29
N LYS A 131 14.57 -13.40 -12.04
CA LYS A 131 13.50 -13.82 -11.14
C LYS A 131 12.24 -14.08 -11.93
N GLN A 132 11.67 -15.28 -11.79
CA GLN A 132 10.43 -15.69 -12.42
C GLN A 132 9.40 -16.05 -11.33
N GLU A 133 8.20 -15.52 -11.44
CA GLU A 133 7.08 -15.87 -10.58
C GLU A 133 5.87 -16.28 -11.43
N ARG A 134 5.33 -17.45 -11.12
CA ARG A 134 4.05 -17.91 -11.69
C ARG A 134 3.05 -18.07 -10.59
N ASN A 135 2.01 -17.24 -10.63
CA ASN A 135 0.89 -17.30 -9.71
C ASN A 135 -0.34 -17.86 -10.41
N THR A 136 -0.95 -18.89 -9.84
CA THR A 136 -2.17 -19.51 -10.38
C THR A 136 -3.24 -19.52 -9.32
N TRP A 137 -4.43 -19.04 -9.66
CA TRP A 137 -5.60 -19.04 -8.79
C TRP A 137 -6.76 -19.73 -9.48
N LEU A 138 -7.44 -20.60 -8.75
CA LEU A 138 -8.71 -21.17 -9.11
C LEU A 138 -9.74 -20.80 -8.03
N TYR A 139 -10.78 -20.09 -8.44
CA TYR A 139 -11.93 -19.75 -7.60
C TYR A 139 -13.13 -20.54 -8.06
N GLN A 140 -13.83 -21.18 -7.13
CA GLN A 140 -15.06 -21.88 -7.39
C GLN A 140 -16.08 -21.50 -6.33
N GLN A 141 -17.30 -21.25 -6.76
CA GLN A 141 -18.42 -20.93 -5.87
C GLN A 141 -19.67 -21.65 -6.36
N LEU A 142 -20.29 -22.37 -5.45
CA LEU A 142 -21.59 -22.99 -5.63
C LEU A 142 -22.58 -22.33 -4.68
N ASN A 143 -23.66 -21.77 -5.26
CA ASN A 143 -24.79 -21.23 -4.53
C ASN A 143 -26.00 -22.10 -4.77
N ILE A 144 -26.68 -22.52 -3.72
CA ILE A 144 -27.95 -23.26 -3.78
C ILE A 144 -28.98 -22.47 -2.98
N THR A 145 -30.07 -22.11 -3.63
CA THR A 145 -31.19 -21.44 -2.97
C THR A 145 -32.43 -22.31 -3.10
N VAL A 146 -33.07 -22.57 -1.98
CA VAL A 146 -34.35 -23.30 -1.90
C VAL A 146 -35.41 -22.37 -1.30
N GLU A 147 -36.47 -22.08 -2.00
CA GLU A 147 -37.61 -21.28 -1.51
C GLU A 147 -38.86 -22.18 -1.40
N PRO A 148 -39.03 -22.89 -0.25
CA PRO A 148 -40.13 -23.83 -0.07
C PRO A 148 -41.51 -23.17 -0.12
N ILE A 149 -41.59 -21.97 0.46
CA ILE A 149 -42.78 -21.11 0.40
C ILE A 149 -42.31 -19.67 0.14
N LYS A 150 -43.14 -18.88 -0.53
CA LYS A 150 -42.84 -17.50 -0.90
C LYS A 150 -42.37 -16.67 0.30
N GLY A 151 -41.17 -16.11 0.17
CA GLY A 151 -40.53 -15.27 1.17
C GLY A 151 -39.69 -16.02 2.20
N TRP A 152 -39.68 -17.37 2.21
CA TRP A 152 -38.78 -18.16 3.03
C TRP A 152 -37.74 -18.86 2.17
N ARG A 153 -36.46 -18.52 2.36
CA ARG A 153 -35.35 -19.08 1.61
C ARG A 153 -34.36 -19.78 2.51
N LEU A 154 -33.85 -20.88 2.05
CA LEU A 154 -32.70 -21.60 2.58
C LEU A 154 -31.56 -21.44 1.57
N ILE A 155 -30.44 -20.90 2.00
CA ILE A 155 -29.32 -20.58 1.12
C ILE A 155 -28.05 -21.29 1.63
N GLY A 156 -27.37 -21.98 0.73
CA GLY A 156 -26.06 -22.56 0.94
C GLY A 156 -25.07 -22.01 -0.07
N ASP A 157 -24.00 -21.36 0.43
CA ASP A 157 -22.88 -20.92 -0.38
C ASP A 157 -21.64 -21.71 -0.01
N LEU A 158 -21.03 -22.36 -0.99
CA LEU A 158 -19.75 -23.05 -0.89
C LEU A 158 -18.75 -22.32 -1.76
N SER A 159 -17.67 -21.85 -1.17
CA SER A 159 -16.58 -21.20 -1.90
C SER A 159 -15.28 -21.96 -1.67
N TYR A 160 -14.58 -22.25 -2.75
CA TYR A 160 -13.26 -22.85 -2.75
C TYR A 160 -12.30 -21.98 -3.54
N ARG A 161 -11.12 -21.73 -2.97
CA ARG A 161 -10.03 -21.05 -3.65
C ARG A 161 -8.76 -21.87 -3.52
N TYR A 162 -8.18 -22.22 -4.64
CA TYR A 162 -6.86 -22.82 -4.71
C TYR A 162 -5.89 -21.80 -5.29
N ASN A 163 -4.76 -21.61 -4.63
CA ASN A 163 -3.70 -20.74 -5.09
C ASN A 163 -2.37 -21.48 -5.05
N THR A 164 -1.64 -21.44 -6.16
CA THR A 164 -0.24 -21.88 -6.20
C THR A 164 0.65 -20.77 -6.72
N GLN A 165 1.80 -20.67 -6.12
CA GLN A 165 2.90 -19.83 -6.60
C GLN A 165 4.11 -20.73 -6.83
N TYR A 166 4.71 -20.61 -7.97
CA TYR A 166 6.03 -21.10 -8.28
C TYR A 166 6.96 -19.90 -8.39
N SER A 167 8.14 -19.97 -7.74
CA SER A 167 9.17 -18.95 -7.80
C SER A 167 10.51 -19.56 -8.14
N HIS A 168 11.18 -18.99 -9.11
CA HIS A 168 12.57 -19.22 -9.43
C HIS A 168 13.30 -17.89 -9.35
N TRP A 169 14.49 -17.87 -8.78
CA TRP A 169 15.43 -16.78 -8.96
C TRP A 169 16.87 -17.30 -8.88
N ASP A 170 17.74 -16.61 -9.57
CA ASP A 170 19.16 -16.86 -9.49
C ASP A 170 19.92 -15.56 -9.27
N TYR A 171 20.99 -15.65 -8.50
CA TYR A 171 22.04 -14.66 -8.44
C TYR A 171 23.27 -15.24 -9.16
N LEU A 172 23.70 -14.58 -10.22
CA LEU A 172 24.89 -14.96 -10.95
C LEU A 172 26.07 -14.09 -10.56
N THR A 173 27.23 -14.67 -10.47
CA THR A 173 28.47 -13.92 -10.27
C THR A 173 28.77 -13.11 -11.53
N VAL A 174 28.88 -11.80 -11.40
CA VAL A 174 29.19 -10.89 -12.49
C VAL A 174 30.62 -10.40 -12.33
N HIS A 175 31.38 -10.50 -13.39
CA HIS A 175 32.82 -10.14 -13.42
C HIS A 175 33.01 -8.78 -14.08
N GLN A 176 33.74 -7.90 -13.42
CA GLN A 176 34.20 -6.63 -13.95
C GLN A 176 35.61 -6.78 -14.51
N THR A 177 35.78 -6.43 -15.78
CA THR A 177 37.08 -6.54 -16.46
C THR A 177 37.83 -5.22 -16.39
N GLY A 178 39.10 -5.25 -16.02
CA GLY A 178 39.92 -4.04 -15.97
C GLY A 178 40.45 -3.59 -17.32
N VAL A 179 41.02 -2.40 -17.37
CA VAL A 179 41.63 -1.80 -18.58
C VAL A 179 42.73 -2.66 -19.23
N ASP A 180 43.36 -3.48 -18.42
CA ASP A 180 44.38 -4.47 -18.86
C ASP A 180 43.80 -5.76 -19.46
N GLY A 181 42.48 -5.82 -19.62
CA GLY A 181 41.75 -7.00 -20.11
C GLY A 181 41.67 -8.15 -19.11
N LYS A 182 42.14 -7.96 -17.88
CA LYS A 182 42.05 -8.94 -16.81
C LYS A 182 40.84 -8.76 -15.96
N THR A 183 40.25 -9.86 -15.53
CA THR A 183 39.15 -9.85 -14.55
C THR A 183 39.64 -9.25 -13.25
N LYS A 184 39.00 -8.17 -12.77
CA LYS A 184 39.37 -7.47 -11.55
C LYS A 184 38.73 -8.03 -10.30
N GLY A 185 37.72 -8.82 -10.44
CA GLY A 185 36.93 -9.35 -9.33
C GLY A 185 35.46 -9.38 -9.64
N ASN A 186 34.71 -9.90 -8.71
CA ASN A 186 33.28 -9.97 -8.82
C ASN A 186 32.67 -8.62 -8.40
N THR A 187 31.58 -8.25 -9.04
CA THR A 187 30.70 -7.25 -8.49
C THR A 187 30.03 -7.83 -7.24
N TRP A 188 29.32 -7.11 -6.50
CA TRP A 188 28.69 -7.34 -5.19
C TRP A 188 28.39 -8.79 -4.74
N ASN A 189 28.11 -9.73 -5.67
CA ASN A 189 27.89 -11.14 -5.37
C ASN A 189 29.14 -11.97 -5.67
N ASN A 190 29.79 -12.43 -4.62
CA ASN A 190 30.91 -13.37 -4.77
C ASN A 190 30.44 -14.80 -5.05
N ASP A 191 29.24 -15.17 -4.60
CA ASP A 191 28.68 -16.51 -4.70
C ASP A 191 27.46 -16.52 -5.63
N SER A 192 27.52 -17.32 -6.67
CA SER A 192 26.35 -17.59 -7.49
C SER A 192 25.38 -18.51 -6.75
N GLN A 193 24.09 -18.32 -6.92
CA GLN A 193 23.06 -19.04 -6.19
C GLN A 193 21.81 -19.23 -7.05
N VAL A 194 21.12 -20.35 -6.86
CA VAL A 194 19.80 -20.60 -7.45
C VAL A 194 18.80 -20.97 -6.37
N HIS A 195 17.59 -20.46 -6.53
CA HIS A 195 16.44 -20.71 -5.68
C HIS A 195 15.28 -21.29 -6.47
N GLU A 196 14.65 -22.30 -5.90
CA GLU A 196 13.38 -22.86 -6.37
C GLU A 196 12.40 -22.89 -5.21
N GLY A 197 11.21 -22.30 -5.41
CA GLY A 197 10.20 -22.23 -4.37
C GLY A 197 8.81 -22.58 -4.89
N THR A 198 8.01 -23.17 -4.03
CA THR A 198 6.61 -23.47 -4.29
C THR A 198 5.76 -23.13 -3.06
N TYR A 199 4.67 -22.45 -3.28
CA TYR A 199 3.64 -22.19 -2.30
C TYR A 199 2.29 -22.72 -2.80
N ALA A 200 1.53 -23.39 -1.95
CA ALA A 200 0.17 -23.83 -2.25
C ALA A 200 -0.77 -23.51 -1.08
N SER A 201 -1.95 -23.01 -1.39
CA SER A 201 -2.97 -22.64 -0.40
C SER A 201 -4.35 -23.12 -0.85
N ASP A 202 -5.03 -23.81 0.09
CA ASP A 202 -6.41 -24.25 -0.02
C ASP A 202 -7.28 -23.46 0.95
N TYR A 203 -8.15 -22.63 0.42
CA TYR A 203 -9.13 -21.91 1.22
C TYR A 203 -10.53 -22.43 0.93
N PHE A 204 -11.27 -22.72 2.00
CA PHE A 204 -12.62 -23.22 1.94
C PHE A 204 -13.53 -22.36 2.81
N ASN A 205 -14.72 -21.97 2.29
CA ASN A 205 -15.71 -21.21 3.02
C ASN A 205 -17.10 -21.80 2.79
N VAL A 206 -17.85 -21.96 3.86
CA VAL A 206 -19.23 -22.43 3.86
C VAL A 206 -20.10 -21.41 4.56
N ASN A 207 -21.15 -20.95 3.89
CA ASN A 207 -22.21 -20.15 4.45
C ASN A 207 -23.53 -20.90 4.33
N LEU A 208 -24.19 -21.17 5.42
CA LEU A 208 -25.52 -21.79 5.48
C LEU A 208 -26.43 -20.85 6.23
N TYR A 209 -27.46 -20.34 5.57
CA TYR A 209 -28.39 -19.42 6.24
C TYR A 209 -29.81 -19.53 5.70
N THR A 210 -30.74 -19.07 6.50
CA THR A 210 -32.13 -18.98 6.16
C THR A 210 -32.61 -17.55 6.35
N ASP A 211 -33.46 -17.08 5.46
CA ASP A 211 -34.17 -15.82 5.65
C ASP A 211 -35.69 -15.98 5.41
N TYR A 212 -36.44 -15.19 6.15
CA TYR A 212 -37.88 -15.07 5.98
C TYR A 212 -38.28 -13.60 5.90
N ALA A 213 -38.91 -13.22 4.79
CA ALA A 213 -39.37 -11.86 4.55
C ALA A 213 -40.90 -11.84 4.41
N LYS A 214 -41.56 -10.95 5.15
CA LYS A 214 -43.03 -10.78 5.09
C LYS A 214 -43.45 -9.35 5.35
N THR A 215 -44.47 -8.91 4.60
CA THR A 215 -45.16 -7.66 4.86
C THR A 215 -46.44 -7.95 5.65
N PHE A 216 -46.61 -7.30 6.78
CA PHE A 216 -47.80 -7.37 7.64
C PHE A 216 -48.61 -6.08 7.51
N ALA A 217 -49.95 -6.21 7.55
CA ALA A 217 -50.86 -5.06 7.50
C ALA A 217 -50.55 -4.03 6.38
N LYS A 218 -49.92 -4.47 5.28
CA LYS A 218 -49.50 -3.65 4.12
C LYS A 218 -48.48 -2.52 4.44
N SER A 219 -48.00 -2.41 5.68
CA SER A 219 -47.19 -1.29 6.15
C SER A 219 -45.96 -1.69 6.95
N HIS A 220 -45.89 -2.90 7.46
CA HIS A 220 -44.80 -3.41 8.26
C HIS A 220 -44.01 -4.44 7.46
N ASN A 221 -42.84 -4.08 6.99
CA ASN A 221 -41.94 -5.03 6.30
C ASN A 221 -40.93 -5.58 7.31
N MET A 222 -40.85 -6.89 7.41
CA MET A 222 -39.92 -7.54 8.29
C MET A 222 -39.16 -8.62 7.55
N LYS A 223 -37.83 -8.66 7.74
CA LYS A 223 -36.98 -9.74 7.28
C LYS A 223 -36.10 -10.20 8.42
N VAL A 224 -36.16 -11.48 8.71
CA VAL A 224 -35.31 -12.13 9.70
C VAL A 224 -34.38 -13.09 8.97
N LEU A 225 -33.13 -13.09 9.38
CA LEU A 225 -32.11 -13.98 8.85
C LEU A 225 -31.35 -14.61 10.01
N PHE A 226 -31.05 -15.90 9.88
CA PHE A 226 -30.18 -16.64 10.79
C PHE A 226 -29.24 -17.55 9.99
N GLY A 227 -27.97 -17.63 10.38
CA GLY A 227 -27.01 -18.43 9.64
C GLY A 227 -25.78 -18.83 10.44
N PHE A 228 -25.02 -19.68 9.79
CA PHE A 228 -23.73 -20.19 10.22
C PHE A 228 -22.72 -20.01 9.07
N GLN A 229 -21.53 -19.59 9.43
CA GLN A 229 -20.39 -19.47 8.52
C GLN A 229 -19.19 -20.22 9.12
N ALA A 230 -18.46 -20.93 8.27
CA ALA A 230 -17.15 -21.48 8.64
C ALA A 230 -16.18 -21.30 7.49
N GLU A 231 -14.95 -20.98 7.81
CA GLU A 231 -13.86 -20.88 6.83
C GLU A 231 -12.58 -21.50 7.36
N GLN A 232 -11.78 -21.99 6.46
CA GLN A 232 -10.48 -22.58 6.74
C GLN A 232 -9.51 -22.26 5.64
N ASN A 233 -8.27 -21.99 5.99
CA ASN A 233 -7.16 -21.88 5.06
C ASN A 233 -6.04 -22.81 5.50
N ASN A 234 -5.59 -23.69 4.60
CA ASN A 234 -4.37 -24.46 4.76
C ASN A 234 -3.37 -23.93 3.74
N TYR A 235 -2.12 -23.76 4.12
CA TYR A 235 -1.08 -23.45 3.17
C TYR A 235 0.22 -24.18 3.51
N LYS A 236 0.93 -24.51 2.45
CA LYS A 236 2.22 -25.20 2.52
C LYS A 236 3.18 -24.50 1.57
N ASP A 237 4.38 -24.31 2.02
CA ASP A 237 5.48 -23.81 1.23
C ASP A 237 6.67 -24.77 1.34
N ILE A 238 7.49 -24.79 0.30
CA ILE A 238 8.78 -25.43 0.27
C ILE A 238 9.70 -24.61 -0.64
N ALA A 239 10.93 -24.43 -0.21
CA ALA A 239 11.96 -23.76 -0.99
C ALA A 239 13.31 -24.45 -0.82
N ALA A 240 14.13 -24.40 -1.85
CA ALA A 240 15.49 -24.87 -1.83
C ALA A 240 16.41 -23.85 -2.51
N GLU A 241 17.59 -23.65 -1.94
CA GLU A 241 18.65 -22.79 -2.48
C GLU A 241 19.97 -23.52 -2.50
N LYS A 242 20.77 -23.29 -3.53
CA LYS A 242 22.09 -23.93 -3.64
C LYS A 242 23.09 -23.02 -4.34
N LEU A 243 24.28 -22.92 -3.77
CA LEU A 243 25.39 -22.14 -4.30
C LEU A 243 26.11 -22.83 -5.45
N GLY A 244 26.92 -22.06 -6.18
CA GLY A 244 27.86 -22.57 -7.16
C GLY A 244 27.18 -22.95 -8.47
N VAL A 245 26.49 -22.04 -9.12
CA VAL A 245 25.90 -22.25 -10.46
C VAL A 245 27.00 -22.48 -11.50
N ILE A 246 26.97 -23.64 -12.15
CA ILE A 246 27.99 -24.03 -13.18
C ILE A 246 27.61 -23.43 -14.54
N TYR A 247 26.31 -23.42 -14.86
CA TYR A 247 25.83 -23.01 -16.18
C TYR A 247 24.85 -21.83 -16.05
N PRO A 248 25.36 -20.59 -16.20
CA PRO A 248 24.55 -19.40 -16.05
C PRO A 248 23.37 -19.29 -17.02
N GLY A 249 23.47 -19.89 -18.23
CA GLY A 249 22.39 -19.86 -19.21
C GLY A 249 21.14 -20.69 -18.83
N LYS A 250 21.24 -21.58 -17.84
CA LYS A 250 20.13 -22.37 -17.30
C LYS A 250 20.43 -22.81 -15.86
N PRO A 251 20.35 -21.88 -14.90
CA PRO A 251 20.58 -22.17 -13.49
C PRO A 251 19.57 -23.19 -12.96
N THR A 252 20.00 -24.21 -12.28
CA THR A 252 19.12 -25.19 -11.61
C THR A 252 19.80 -25.73 -10.35
N ILE A 253 19.02 -26.21 -9.40
CA ILE A 253 19.50 -26.83 -8.15
C ILE A 253 20.45 -28.02 -8.46
N ASN A 254 20.11 -28.84 -9.46
CA ASN A 254 20.90 -30.03 -9.81
C ASN A 254 22.25 -29.72 -10.46
N THR A 255 22.33 -28.63 -11.23
CA THR A 255 23.55 -28.22 -11.92
C THR A 255 24.42 -27.28 -11.08
N SER A 256 24.04 -27.01 -9.83
CA SER A 256 24.86 -26.23 -8.90
C SER A 256 25.75 -27.12 -8.04
N THR A 257 26.99 -26.70 -7.79
CA THR A 257 28.02 -27.51 -7.09
C THR A 257 27.80 -27.61 -5.59
N GLY A 258 27.19 -26.58 -4.97
CA GLY A 258 27.18 -26.40 -3.53
C GLY A 258 28.50 -25.88 -2.97
N MET A 259 29.30 -25.21 -3.80
CA MET A 259 30.54 -24.55 -3.37
C MET A 259 30.35 -23.03 -3.35
N ASP A 260 30.95 -22.36 -2.38
CA ASP A 260 31.10 -20.91 -2.36
C ASP A 260 32.27 -20.44 -3.27
N SER A 261 32.51 -19.15 -3.33
CA SER A 261 33.59 -18.52 -4.09
C SER A 261 35.01 -18.91 -3.61
N ASN A 262 35.14 -19.45 -2.40
CA ASN A 262 36.38 -19.95 -1.83
C ASN A 262 36.54 -21.45 -2.02
N ASN A 263 35.69 -22.09 -2.85
CA ASN A 263 35.63 -23.55 -3.05
C ASN A 263 35.37 -24.37 -1.78
N GLN A 264 34.69 -23.73 -0.79
CA GLN A 264 34.25 -24.43 0.41
C GLN A 264 32.84 -24.97 0.20
N LYS A 265 32.62 -26.22 0.64
CA LYS A 265 31.31 -26.85 0.52
C LYS A 265 30.32 -26.23 1.46
N VAL A 266 29.22 -25.69 0.92
CA VAL A 266 28.09 -25.13 1.65
C VAL A 266 26.87 -26.03 1.46
N ALA A 267 26.25 -26.41 2.56
CA ALA A 267 25.02 -27.20 2.52
C ALA A 267 23.89 -26.39 1.83
N PRO A 268 23.08 -27.03 0.97
CA PRO A 268 21.90 -26.38 0.44
C PRO A 268 20.97 -25.88 1.56
N ASN A 269 20.44 -24.68 1.39
CA ASN A 269 19.39 -24.18 2.27
C ASN A 269 18.05 -24.77 1.82
N VAL A 270 17.37 -25.48 2.71
CA VAL A 270 16.03 -26.03 2.46
C VAL A 270 15.11 -25.56 3.57
N ALA A 271 14.02 -24.93 3.18
CA ALA A 271 13.00 -24.43 4.08
C ALA A 271 11.61 -24.91 3.66
N GLY A 272 10.70 -24.98 4.60
CA GLY A 272 9.32 -25.30 4.29
C GLY A 272 8.45 -25.19 5.54
N GLY A 273 7.19 -24.90 5.31
CA GLY A 273 6.18 -24.74 6.36
C GLY A 273 4.85 -25.35 5.99
N HIS A 274 4.07 -25.70 6.99
CA HIS A 274 2.68 -26.08 6.83
C HIS A 274 1.85 -25.41 7.90
N ASN A 275 0.95 -24.53 7.48
CA ASN A 275 0.16 -23.71 8.38
C ASN A 275 -1.34 -23.85 8.08
N ARG A 276 -2.14 -23.69 9.11
CA ARG A 276 -3.60 -23.79 9.01
C ARG A 276 -4.24 -22.82 10.00
N TRP A 277 -5.33 -22.19 9.57
CA TRP A 277 -6.21 -21.45 10.46
C TRP A 277 -7.67 -21.68 10.05
N ALA A 278 -8.58 -21.51 10.99
CA ALA A 278 -10.01 -21.63 10.75
C ALA A 278 -10.79 -20.63 11.62
N THR A 279 -11.94 -20.20 11.09
CA THR A 279 -12.95 -19.46 11.86
C THR A 279 -14.32 -20.12 11.70
N ALA A 280 -15.17 -19.93 12.69
CA ALA A 280 -16.57 -20.32 12.59
C ALA A 280 -17.43 -19.33 13.37
N GLY A 281 -18.63 -19.05 12.89
CA GLY A 281 -19.51 -18.09 13.55
C GLY A 281 -20.97 -18.28 13.23
N PHE A 282 -21.79 -17.86 14.17
CA PHE A 282 -23.25 -17.77 14.02
C PHE A 282 -23.63 -16.31 13.85
N PHE A 283 -24.59 -16.06 12.99
CA PHE A 283 -25.06 -14.69 12.75
C PHE A 283 -26.57 -14.64 12.61
N GLY A 284 -27.14 -13.52 13.02
CA GLY A 284 -28.55 -13.21 12.86
C GLY A 284 -28.74 -11.76 12.47
N ARG A 285 -29.80 -11.50 11.68
CA ARG A 285 -30.19 -10.16 11.27
C ARG A 285 -31.69 -9.99 11.34
N LEU A 286 -32.11 -8.85 11.85
CA LEU A 286 -33.47 -8.37 11.77
C LEU A 286 -33.45 -7.05 10.98
N ASN A 287 -34.20 -7.02 9.86
CA ASN A 287 -34.57 -5.79 9.19
C ASN A 287 -36.06 -5.54 9.41
N TYR A 288 -36.38 -4.32 9.78
CA TYR A 288 -37.76 -3.88 9.93
C TYR A 288 -37.92 -2.47 9.38
N ASP A 289 -38.97 -2.25 8.62
CA ASP A 289 -39.40 -0.93 8.24
C ASP A 289 -40.92 -0.76 8.41
N TYR A 290 -41.33 0.45 8.77
CA TYR A 290 -42.71 0.86 8.82
C TYR A 290 -42.96 1.92 7.75
N LEU A 291 -43.76 1.57 6.72
CA LEU A 291 -44.12 2.42 5.59
C LEU A 291 -42.90 3.03 4.87
N GLU A 292 -41.73 2.37 4.93
CA GLU A 292 -40.44 2.92 4.47
C GLU A 292 -40.06 4.28 5.09
N LYS A 293 -40.73 4.65 6.22
CA LYS A 293 -40.47 5.86 6.99
C LYS A 293 -39.45 5.63 8.10
N TYR A 294 -39.71 4.62 8.93
CA TYR A 294 -38.86 4.26 10.06
C TYR A 294 -38.19 2.93 9.76
N LEU A 295 -36.89 2.94 9.77
CA LEU A 295 -36.04 1.82 9.40
C LEU A 295 -35.26 1.36 10.59
N LEU A 296 -35.19 0.06 10.81
CA LEU A 296 -34.39 -0.58 11.86
C LEU A 296 -33.66 -1.79 11.27
N GLU A 297 -32.37 -1.87 11.54
CA GLU A 297 -31.59 -3.09 11.30
C GLU A 297 -30.80 -3.45 12.57
N VAL A 298 -30.85 -4.73 12.95
CA VAL A 298 -30.05 -5.27 14.04
C VAL A 298 -29.30 -6.49 13.51
N ASN A 299 -27.99 -6.52 13.73
CA ASN A 299 -27.14 -7.67 13.39
C ASN A 299 -26.44 -8.16 14.66
N LEU A 300 -26.36 -9.47 14.79
CA LEU A 300 -25.67 -10.14 15.88
C LEU A 300 -24.72 -11.17 15.28
N ARG A 301 -23.45 -11.18 15.73
CA ARG A 301 -22.48 -12.19 15.33
C ARG A 301 -21.78 -12.74 16.57
N TYR A 302 -21.57 -14.04 16.57
CA TYR A 302 -20.78 -14.75 17.55
C TYR A 302 -19.74 -15.59 16.80
N ASP A 303 -18.51 -15.10 16.76
CA ASP A 303 -17.44 -15.63 15.92
C ASP A 303 -16.31 -16.21 16.79
N GLY A 304 -15.79 -17.38 16.37
CA GLY A 304 -14.65 -18.04 16.98
C GLY A 304 -13.49 -18.16 16.00
N SER A 305 -12.26 -17.95 16.49
CA SER A 305 -11.03 -18.08 15.72
C SER A 305 -10.08 -19.12 16.33
N SER A 306 -9.51 -19.98 15.49
CA SER A 306 -8.49 -20.94 15.92
C SER A 306 -7.18 -20.29 16.39
N ARG A 307 -6.96 -19.00 16.06
CA ARG A 307 -5.74 -18.25 16.43
C ARG A 307 -5.63 -17.98 17.91
N PHE A 308 -6.77 -17.96 18.63
CA PHE A 308 -6.84 -17.70 20.06
C PHE A 308 -7.04 -18.99 20.86
N ARG A 309 -6.65 -18.97 22.10
CA ARG A 309 -6.87 -20.08 23.05
C ARG A 309 -8.36 -20.29 23.30
N SER A 310 -8.72 -21.45 23.83
CA SER A 310 -10.13 -21.87 24.02
C SER A 310 -10.96 -20.90 24.85
N ASP A 311 -10.36 -20.25 25.84
CA ASP A 311 -10.97 -19.28 26.77
C ASP A 311 -11.17 -17.88 26.15
N SER A 312 -10.39 -17.52 25.10
CA SER A 312 -10.41 -16.23 24.44
C SER A 312 -10.84 -16.31 22.97
N ARG A 313 -11.26 -17.50 22.53
CA ARG A 313 -11.53 -17.84 21.12
C ARG A 313 -12.76 -17.14 20.56
N TRP A 314 -13.81 -17.02 21.37
CA TRP A 314 -15.10 -16.56 20.90
C TRP A 314 -15.35 -15.09 21.24
N GLY A 315 -15.85 -14.32 20.28
CA GLY A 315 -16.22 -12.93 20.42
C GLY A 315 -17.66 -12.67 20.00
N PHE A 316 -18.33 -11.76 20.71
CA PHE A 316 -19.67 -11.30 20.38
C PHE A 316 -19.64 -9.89 19.81
N PHE A 317 -20.23 -9.69 18.62
CA PHE A 317 -20.14 -8.47 17.83
C PHE A 317 -21.53 -8.02 17.36
N PRO A 318 -22.24 -7.22 18.19
CA PRO A 318 -23.52 -6.67 17.83
C PRO A 318 -23.39 -5.40 17.01
N SER A 319 -24.39 -5.14 16.13
CA SER A 319 -24.59 -3.85 15.49
C SER A 319 -26.06 -3.53 15.32
N ALA A 320 -26.39 -2.24 15.33
CA ALA A 320 -27.74 -1.76 15.07
C ALA A 320 -27.69 -0.45 14.29
N SER A 321 -28.67 -0.25 13.41
CA SER A 321 -28.89 1.03 12.72
C SER A 321 -30.35 1.41 12.71
N VAL A 322 -30.62 2.72 12.81
CA VAL A 322 -31.92 3.32 12.69
C VAL A 322 -31.92 4.37 11.60
N GLY A 323 -33.00 4.49 10.89
CA GLY A 323 -33.20 5.51 9.88
C GLY A 323 -34.61 6.09 9.92
N TRP A 324 -34.68 7.40 9.75
CA TRP A 324 -35.93 8.10 9.60
C TRP A 324 -35.98 8.80 8.26
N ASN A 325 -36.86 8.34 7.38
CA ASN A 325 -37.08 8.94 6.07
C ASN A 325 -38.11 10.07 6.20
N ILE A 326 -37.61 11.22 6.56
CA ILE A 326 -38.42 12.42 6.86
C ILE A 326 -39.18 12.88 5.61
N ALA A 327 -38.62 12.69 4.42
CA ALA A 327 -39.28 13.07 3.16
C ALA A 327 -40.61 12.33 2.93
N ARG A 328 -40.86 11.21 3.60
CA ARG A 328 -42.08 10.43 3.52
C ARG A 328 -43.15 10.87 4.56
N GLU A 329 -42.83 11.85 5.40
CA GLU A 329 -43.77 12.37 6.38
C GLU A 329 -44.76 13.38 5.79
N LYS A 330 -46.01 13.38 6.29
CA LYS A 330 -47.05 14.28 5.79
C LYS A 330 -46.68 15.77 5.97
N PHE A 331 -46.01 16.11 7.07
CA PHE A 331 -45.59 17.50 7.34
C PHE A 331 -44.49 17.99 6.38
N PHE A 332 -43.79 17.05 5.70
CA PHE A 332 -42.70 17.35 4.75
C PHE A 332 -43.23 17.66 3.34
N LEU A 333 -44.48 17.33 3.03
CA LEU A 333 -45.09 17.50 1.70
C LEU A 333 -44.93 18.93 1.11
N PRO A 334 -45.05 20.04 1.88
CA PRO A 334 -44.85 21.37 1.29
C PRO A 334 -43.45 21.58 0.71
N VAL A 335 -42.42 20.94 1.29
CA VAL A 335 -41.00 21.06 0.89
C VAL A 335 -40.61 20.03 -0.17
N SER A 336 -41.40 18.99 -0.34
CA SER A 336 -41.08 17.82 -1.23
C SER A 336 -40.91 18.19 -2.71
N LYS A 337 -41.45 19.36 -3.14
CA LYS A 337 -41.22 19.87 -4.51
C LYS A 337 -39.77 20.21 -4.79
N VAL A 338 -39.03 20.59 -3.75
CA VAL A 338 -37.59 20.94 -3.83
C VAL A 338 -36.73 19.83 -3.24
N VAL A 339 -37.10 19.32 -2.06
CA VAL A 339 -36.37 18.28 -1.31
C VAL A 339 -37.13 16.96 -1.48
N ASN A 340 -36.67 16.12 -2.39
CA ASN A 340 -37.34 14.87 -2.74
C ASN A 340 -36.94 13.70 -1.85
N THR A 341 -35.74 13.77 -1.29
CA THR A 341 -35.20 12.79 -0.34
C THR A 341 -34.60 13.52 0.83
N PHE A 342 -34.97 13.13 2.04
CA PHE A 342 -34.33 13.59 3.27
C PHE A 342 -34.45 12.50 4.32
N LYS A 343 -33.33 11.87 4.62
CA LYS A 343 -33.24 10.74 5.55
C LYS A 343 -32.12 11.00 6.56
N VAL A 344 -32.44 10.86 7.82
CA VAL A 344 -31.46 10.87 8.91
C VAL A 344 -31.24 9.44 9.37
N ARG A 345 -30.01 9.08 9.67
CA ARG A 345 -29.62 7.74 10.11
C ARG A 345 -28.58 7.79 11.21
N ALA A 346 -28.64 6.81 12.08
CA ALA A 346 -27.62 6.59 13.09
C ALA A 346 -27.32 5.10 13.20
N SER A 347 -26.08 4.75 13.47
CA SER A 347 -25.69 3.37 13.66
C SER A 347 -24.62 3.22 14.75
N TYR A 348 -24.66 2.07 15.37
CA TYR A 348 -23.62 1.54 16.25
C TYR A 348 -23.24 0.16 15.79
N GLY A 349 -21.92 -0.14 15.69
CA GLY A 349 -21.45 -1.44 15.34
C GLY A 349 -20.20 -1.85 16.12
N SER A 350 -20.12 -3.11 16.48
CA SER A 350 -18.93 -3.73 17.03
C SER A 350 -18.41 -4.79 16.06
N LEU A 351 -17.11 -4.77 15.78
CA LEU A 351 -16.40 -5.73 14.95
C LEU A 351 -15.21 -6.30 15.73
N GLY A 352 -14.85 -7.55 15.43
CA GLY A 352 -13.65 -8.19 15.94
C GLY A 352 -12.56 -8.28 14.87
N ASN A 353 -11.33 -7.92 15.22
CA ASN A 353 -10.15 -8.19 14.41
C ASN A 353 -9.33 -9.31 15.05
N GLN A 354 -9.03 -10.35 14.28
CA GLN A 354 -8.23 -11.51 14.70
C GLN A 354 -6.79 -11.49 14.16
N ASN A 355 -6.41 -10.45 13.42
CA ASN A 355 -5.11 -10.40 12.78
C ASN A 355 -4.01 -10.22 13.83
N THR A 356 -3.05 -11.14 13.79
CA THR A 356 -1.87 -11.19 14.65
C THR A 356 -0.64 -11.37 13.78
N SER A 357 0.53 -10.97 14.26
CA SER A 357 1.81 -11.10 13.53
C SER A 357 2.18 -12.54 13.18
N SER A 358 1.73 -13.50 13.99
CA SER A 358 1.83 -14.95 13.73
C SER A 358 0.47 -15.59 13.87
N LEU A 359 0.26 -16.79 13.30
CA LEU A 359 -1.05 -17.46 13.37
C LEU A 359 -1.43 -17.91 14.78
N TYR A 360 -0.45 -18.28 15.60
CA TYR A 360 -0.66 -18.84 16.95
C TYR A 360 0.26 -18.17 17.97
N PRO A 361 0.12 -16.85 18.21
CA PRO A 361 1.06 -16.08 19.02
C PRO A 361 0.98 -16.40 20.52
N THR A 362 -0.01 -17.19 20.93
CA THR A 362 -0.23 -17.61 22.34
C THR A 362 0.42 -18.95 22.68
N TYR A 363 1.03 -19.61 21.70
CA TYR A 363 1.71 -20.90 21.89
C TYR A 363 3.21 -20.70 21.85
N SER A 364 3.88 -21.18 22.92
CA SER A 364 5.33 -21.17 22.99
C SER A 364 5.92 -22.23 22.08
N THR A 365 6.90 -21.87 21.28
CA THR A 365 7.62 -22.77 20.37
C THR A 365 9.09 -22.82 20.73
N ILE A 366 9.70 -23.98 20.56
CA ILE A 366 11.14 -24.17 20.76
C ILE A 366 11.82 -24.09 19.39
N GLY A 367 12.67 -23.11 19.21
CA GLY A 367 13.54 -23.02 18.04
C GLY A 367 14.69 -24.04 18.12
N THR A 368 14.99 -24.69 17.02
CA THR A 368 16.14 -25.60 16.91
C THR A 368 17.07 -25.14 15.79
N GLY A 369 18.35 -25.44 15.88
CA GLY A 369 19.35 -25.11 14.87
C GLY A 369 20.72 -25.58 15.29
N THR A 370 21.74 -25.17 14.53
CA THR A 370 23.13 -25.51 14.78
C THR A 370 23.76 -24.43 15.66
N GLY A 371 24.38 -24.82 16.75
CA GLY A 371 25.11 -23.91 17.65
C GLY A 371 26.42 -23.44 17.08
N SER A 372 27.02 -22.43 17.71
CA SER A 372 28.35 -21.93 17.37
C SER A 372 29.50 -22.66 18.07
N TRP A 373 29.19 -23.65 18.92
CA TRP A 373 30.18 -24.42 19.66
C TRP A 373 30.48 -25.73 18.93
N ILE A 374 31.77 -26.08 18.83
CA ILE A 374 32.24 -27.34 18.25
C ILE A 374 32.28 -28.37 19.36
N ILE A 375 31.54 -29.48 19.20
CA ILE A 375 31.57 -30.65 20.07
C ILE A 375 31.97 -31.84 19.20
N ASP A 376 33.01 -32.54 19.56
CA ASP A 376 33.57 -33.70 18.81
C ASP A 376 33.85 -33.39 17.33
N GLY A 377 34.38 -32.19 17.05
CA GLY A 377 34.75 -31.77 15.68
C GLY A 377 33.56 -31.32 14.82
N THR A 378 32.33 -31.26 15.35
CA THR A 378 31.14 -30.82 14.62
C THR A 378 30.38 -29.72 15.42
N LEU A 379 29.66 -28.89 14.70
CA LEU A 379 28.73 -27.94 15.34
C LEU A 379 27.52 -28.70 15.90
N ALA A 380 27.26 -28.55 17.19
CA ALA A 380 26.19 -29.25 17.87
C ALA A 380 24.80 -28.70 17.48
N ASN A 381 23.83 -29.60 17.29
CA ASN A 381 22.43 -29.20 17.25
C ASN A 381 21.98 -28.70 18.62
N ILE A 382 21.37 -27.54 18.66
CA ILE A 382 20.88 -26.90 19.87
C ILE A 382 19.40 -26.59 19.78
N ALA A 383 18.77 -26.46 20.93
CA ALA A 383 17.44 -25.86 21.07
C ALA A 383 17.55 -24.59 21.92
N TRP A 384 16.93 -23.54 21.45
CA TRP A 384 16.88 -22.28 22.20
C TRP A 384 15.76 -22.29 23.21
N ALA A 385 15.93 -21.52 24.30
CA ALA A 385 14.86 -21.29 25.24
C ALA A 385 13.64 -20.70 24.50
N PRO A 386 12.42 -21.18 24.79
CA PRO A 386 11.23 -20.69 24.10
C PRO A 386 11.00 -19.21 24.41
N SER A 387 10.51 -18.46 23.41
CA SER A 387 10.11 -17.08 23.60
C SER A 387 8.91 -16.97 24.55
N LEU A 388 8.87 -15.89 25.32
CA LEU A 388 7.69 -15.57 26.13
C LEU A 388 6.46 -15.33 25.22
N VAL A 389 5.32 -15.80 25.65
CA VAL A 389 4.03 -15.62 24.97
C VAL A 389 3.00 -14.98 25.88
N SER A 390 2.10 -14.19 25.33
CA SER A 390 0.96 -13.64 26.06
C SER A 390 -0.21 -14.61 25.99
N TYR A 391 -0.55 -15.24 27.10
CA TYR A 391 -1.68 -16.18 27.17
C TYR A 391 -3.05 -15.52 27.02
N ASN A 392 -3.16 -14.21 27.30
CA ASN A 392 -4.41 -13.46 27.32
C ASN A 392 -4.70 -12.75 25.98
N LEU A 393 -3.95 -13.05 24.93
CA LEU A 393 -4.17 -12.43 23.62
C LEU A 393 -5.55 -12.84 23.08
N SER A 394 -6.34 -11.86 22.66
CA SER A 394 -7.71 -12.05 22.20
C SER A 394 -8.08 -11.07 21.08
N TRP A 395 -9.33 -11.08 20.68
CA TRP A 395 -9.88 -10.19 19.66
C TRP A 395 -9.64 -8.71 20.00
N GLU A 396 -9.15 -7.96 19.03
CA GLU A 396 -9.26 -6.52 19.05
C GLU A 396 -10.71 -6.13 18.76
N LYS A 397 -11.26 -5.17 19.52
CA LYS A 397 -12.66 -4.74 19.40
C LYS A 397 -12.74 -3.36 18.77
N ILE A 398 -13.39 -3.29 17.62
CA ILE A 398 -13.61 -2.03 16.89
C ILE A 398 -15.07 -1.63 17.06
N ARG A 399 -15.33 -0.51 17.74
CA ARG A 399 -16.67 0.02 17.99
C ARG A 399 -16.83 1.34 17.25
N THR A 400 -17.85 1.41 16.40
CA THR A 400 -18.11 2.59 15.57
C THR A 400 -19.49 3.14 15.87
N TRP A 401 -19.58 4.42 16.13
CA TRP A 401 -20.80 5.23 16.12
C TRP A 401 -20.77 6.08 14.86
N ASN A 402 -21.87 6.09 14.14
CA ASN A 402 -22.02 6.90 12.93
C ASN A 402 -23.38 7.61 12.99
N ALA A 403 -23.40 8.87 12.57
CA ALA A 403 -24.61 9.63 12.31
C ALA A 403 -24.50 10.24 10.92
N GLY A 404 -25.57 10.12 10.12
CA GLY A 404 -25.54 10.57 8.73
C GLY A 404 -26.87 11.14 8.27
N VAL A 405 -26.79 11.89 7.18
CA VAL A 405 -27.92 12.48 6.47
C VAL A 405 -27.78 12.18 4.99
N ASP A 406 -28.86 11.67 4.39
CA ASP A 406 -28.98 11.50 2.94
C ASP A 406 -30.03 12.50 2.43
N PHE A 407 -29.73 13.22 1.36
CA PHE A 407 -30.64 14.18 0.77
C PHE A 407 -30.67 14.13 -0.75
N GLY A 408 -31.80 14.52 -1.32
CA GLY A 408 -32.00 14.67 -2.76
C GLY A 408 -32.86 15.89 -3.05
N LEU A 409 -32.37 16.75 -3.93
CA LEU A 409 -32.97 18.04 -4.29
C LEU A 409 -33.26 18.11 -5.77
N PHE A 410 -34.22 18.96 -6.15
CA PHE A 410 -34.54 19.28 -7.56
C PHE A 410 -34.86 18.04 -8.39
N ASN A 411 -35.78 17.21 -7.93
CA ASN A 411 -36.10 15.90 -8.52
C ASN A 411 -34.90 14.94 -8.55
N ASN A 412 -34.12 14.94 -7.47
CA ASN A 412 -32.89 14.17 -7.29
C ASN A 412 -31.80 14.47 -8.36
N ARG A 413 -31.81 15.68 -8.94
CA ARG A 413 -30.68 16.15 -9.74
C ARG A 413 -29.44 16.35 -8.87
N LEU A 414 -29.61 16.96 -7.69
CA LEU A 414 -28.58 17.02 -6.66
C LEU A 414 -28.91 15.99 -5.59
N THR A 415 -28.04 15.02 -5.39
CA THR A 415 -28.08 14.09 -4.26
C THR A 415 -26.80 14.19 -3.44
N GLY A 416 -26.89 13.88 -2.17
CA GLY A 416 -25.71 13.90 -1.32
C GLY A 416 -25.91 13.12 -0.03
N SER A 417 -24.79 12.79 0.58
CA SER A 417 -24.74 12.22 1.91
C SER A 417 -23.65 12.89 2.73
N PHE A 418 -23.89 13.03 4.00
CA PHE A 418 -22.92 13.48 4.99
C PHE A 418 -22.93 12.53 6.17
N ASP A 419 -21.75 12.06 6.55
CA ASP A 419 -21.52 11.15 7.67
C ASP A 419 -20.50 11.73 8.63
N TYR A 420 -20.78 11.61 9.93
CA TYR A 420 -19.82 11.83 10.99
C TYR A 420 -19.70 10.56 11.82
N TYR A 421 -18.47 10.11 12.06
CA TYR A 421 -18.24 8.89 12.81
C TYR A 421 -17.14 9.01 13.87
N ILE A 422 -17.29 8.20 14.90
CA ILE A 422 -16.29 7.96 15.92
C ILE A 422 -16.05 6.45 15.97
N ARG A 423 -14.83 6.03 15.73
CA ARG A 423 -14.40 4.64 15.81
C ARG A 423 -13.38 4.49 16.94
N LYS A 424 -13.67 3.62 17.89
CA LYS A 424 -12.73 3.21 18.94
C LYS A 424 -12.22 1.81 18.62
N THR A 425 -10.91 1.64 18.62
CA THR A 425 -10.26 0.35 18.57
C THR A 425 -9.76 0.07 19.98
N ASP A 426 -10.42 -0.84 20.67
CA ASP A 426 -10.07 -1.24 22.02
C ASP A 426 -9.30 -2.57 21.98
N ASP A 427 -8.36 -2.73 22.91
CA ASP A 427 -7.54 -3.92 23.07
C ASP A 427 -6.77 -4.29 21.79
N MET A 428 -6.28 -3.28 21.05
CA MET A 428 -5.41 -3.48 19.88
C MET A 428 -4.09 -4.12 20.31
N VAL A 429 -3.60 -5.06 19.53
CA VAL A 429 -2.25 -5.61 19.70
C VAL A 429 -1.25 -4.55 19.22
N GLY A 430 -0.80 -3.74 20.14
CA GLY A 430 0.16 -2.67 19.89
C GLY A 430 1.61 -3.13 19.99
N PRO A 431 2.58 -2.22 19.76
CA PRO A 431 3.99 -2.48 19.99
C PRO A 431 4.22 -3.00 21.41
N SER A 432 5.18 -3.91 21.54
CA SER A 432 5.56 -4.41 22.87
C SER A 432 6.12 -3.27 23.74
N GLU A 433 5.79 -3.30 25.02
CA GLU A 433 6.35 -2.34 25.98
C GLU A 433 7.86 -2.51 26.08
N LYS A 434 8.58 -1.40 26.27
CA LYS A 434 10.02 -1.46 26.49
C LYS A 434 10.28 -1.85 27.95
N LEU A 435 10.68 -3.10 28.14
CA LEU A 435 11.13 -3.61 29.45
C LEU A 435 12.65 -3.61 29.54
N PRO A 436 13.21 -3.62 30.77
CA PRO A 436 14.65 -3.70 30.97
C PRO A 436 15.29 -4.92 30.31
N VAL A 437 16.50 -4.75 29.74
CA VAL A 437 17.25 -5.81 29.03
C VAL A 437 17.52 -7.03 29.89
N VAL A 438 17.55 -6.87 31.21
CA VAL A 438 17.68 -7.95 32.21
C VAL A 438 16.59 -9.03 32.07
N LEU A 439 15.47 -8.77 31.37
CA LEU A 439 14.48 -9.78 31.04
C LEU A 439 15.08 -10.93 30.20
N GLY A 440 16.14 -10.68 29.43
CA GLY A 440 16.88 -11.69 28.68
C GLY A 440 16.13 -12.29 27.49
N THR A 441 14.93 -11.80 27.16
CA THR A 441 14.10 -12.27 26.05
C THR A 441 13.23 -11.14 25.51
N ALA A 442 12.66 -11.32 24.30
CA ALA A 442 11.73 -10.38 23.71
C ALA A 442 10.41 -10.31 24.51
N VAL A 443 9.86 -9.12 24.65
CA VAL A 443 8.56 -8.90 25.29
C VAL A 443 7.46 -9.39 24.34
N PRO A 444 6.53 -10.24 24.81
CA PRO A 444 5.46 -10.73 23.96
C PRO A 444 4.46 -9.63 23.57
N SER A 445 3.86 -9.76 22.40
CA SER A 445 2.76 -8.90 21.98
C SER A 445 1.56 -9.05 22.90
N SER A 446 0.87 -7.98 23.19
CA SER A 446 -0.32 -7.97 24.07
C SER A 446 -1.36 -6.95 23.57
N ASN A 447 -2.60 -7.10 24.04
CA ASN A 447 -3.69 -6.15 23.79
C ASN A 447 -3.53 -4.90 24.67
N ASN A 448 -2.52 -4.07 24.38
CA ASN A 448 -2.05 -2.98 25.26
C ASN A 448 -2.43 -1.57 24.75
N THR A 449 -3.01 -1.44 23.56
CA THR A 449 -3.24 -0.16 22.91
C THR A 449 -4.72 0.09 22.62
N ASN A 450 -5.19 1.32 22.86
CA ASN A 450 -6.48 1.77 22.41
C ASN A 450 -6.33 2.99 21.49
N LEU A 451 -7.10 3.01 20.41
CA LEU A 451 -7.16 4.11 19.47
C LEU A 451 -8.54 4.73 19.41
N LYS A 452 -8.62 6.00 19.09
CA LYS A 452 -9.84 6.70 18.74
C LYS A 452 -9.65 7.42 17.41
N THR A 453 -10.42 7.01 16.40
CA THR A 453 -10.51 7.70 15.12
C THR A 453 -11.82 8.46 15.07
N PHE A 454 -11.81 9.71 14.65
CA PHE A 454 -12.98 10.51 14.38
C PHE A 454 -12.83 11.15 13.01
N GLY A 455 -13.91 11.18 12.27
CA GLY A 455 -13.88 11.66 10.89
C GLY A 455 -15.28 12.00 10.38
N TRP A 456 -15.29 12.57 9.20
CA TRP A 456 -16.49 12.88 8.45
C TRP A 456 -16.28 12.64 6.97
N GLU A 457 -17.37 12.37 6.26
CA GLU A 457 -17.40 12.08 4.84
C GLU A 457 -18.56 12.84 4.21
N LEU A 458 -18.28 13.50 3.08
CA LEU A 458 -19.26 14.22 2.27
C LEU A 458 -19.23 13.66 0.85
N GLU A 459 -20.38 13.29 0.34
CA GLU A 459 -20.58 12.98 -1.08
C GLU A 459 -21.67 13.88 -1.65
N LEU A 460 -21.41 14.49 -2.81
CA LEU A 460 -22.36 15.27 -3.58
C LEU A 460 -22.36 14.76 -5.01
N MET A 461 -23.54 14.58 -5.59
CA MET A 461 -23.68 14.18 -6.98
C MET A 461 -24.73 15.04 -7.65
N TRP A 462 -24.32 15.74 -8.68
CA TRP A 462 -25.20 16.42 -9.61
C TRP A 462 -25.34 15.61 -10.89
N LYS A 463 -26.54 15.39 -11.37
CA LYS A 463 -26.83 14.78 -12.68
C LYS A 463 -28.03 15.48 -13.32
N ASP A 464 -27.90 15.76 -14.61
CA ASP A 464 -28.97 16.38 -15.35
C ASP A 464 -28.92 16.02 -16.83
N ARG A 465 -30.02 16.30 -17.53
CA ARG A 465 -30.16 16.15 -18.98
C ARG A 465 -30.70 17.43 -19.58
N LEU A 466 -29.95 18.00 -20.49
CA LEU A 466 -30.37 19.19 -21.23
C LEU A 466 -31.31 18.86 -22.39
N ASN A 467 -32.09 19.84 -22.84
CA ASN A 467 -33.05 19.67 -23.92
C ASN A 467 -32.40 19.27 -25.27
N ASN A 468 -31.11 19.58 -25.47
CA ASN A 468 -30.35 19.18 -26.66
C ASN A 468 -29.87 17.72 -26.62
N GLY A 469 -30.23 16.96 -25.54
CA GLY A 469 -29.87 15.57 -25.35
C GLY A 469 -28.52 15.32 -24.65
N LEU A 470 -27.83 16.36 -24.20
CA LEU A 470 -26.62 16.21 -23.39
C LEU A 470 -27.01 15.71 -21.99
N ASN A 471 -26.49 14.54 -21.59
CA ASN A 471 -26.50 14.06 -20.21
C ASN A 471 -25.15 14.41 -19.59
N TYR A 472 -25.16 14.93 -18.36
CA TYR A 472 -23.91 15.21 -17.65
C TYR A 472 -24.07 14.94 -16.16
N SER A 473 -22.97 14.60 -15.51
CA SER A 473 -22.91 14.39 -14.08
C SER A 473 -21.58 14.89 -13.50
N ALA A 474 -21.65 15.34 -12.26
CA ALA A 474 -20.49 15.67 -11.45
C ALA A 474 -20.67 15.03 -10.06
N ARG A 475 -19.72 14.21 -9.64
CA ARG A 475 -19.67 13.62 -8.32
C ARG A 475 -18.45 14.16 -7.59
N PHE A 476 -18.68 14.71 -6.43
CA PHE A 476 -17.65 15.23 -5.53
C PHE A 476 -17.67 14.47 -4.23
N THR A 477 -16.50 14.05 -3.78
CA THR A 477 -16.30 13.41 -2.46
C THR A 477 -15.23 14.15 -1.69
N LEU A 478 -15.43 14.32 -0.40
CA LEU A 478 -14.45 14.90 0.50
C LEU A 478 -14.55 14.20 1.86
N ALA A 479 -13.43 13.70 2.35
CA ALA A 479 -13.37 12.99 3.61
C ALA A 479 -12.18 13.43 4.44
N ASP A 480 -12.35 13.46 5.75
CA ASP A 480 -11.28 13.74 6.68
C ASP A 480 -11.37 12.86 7.92
N SER A 481 -10.22 12.38 8.41
CA SER A 481 -10.17 11.62 9.65
C SER A 481 -8.87 11.82 10.40
N ARG A 482 -8.93 11.66 11.73
CA ARG A 482 -7.79 11.69 12.63
C ARG A 482 -7.84 10.52 13.60
N THR A 483 -6.69 9.90 13.82
CA THR A 483 -6.55 8.82 14.79
C THR A 483 -5.64 9.26 15.93
N LYS A 484 -6.14 9.09 17.15
CA LYS A 484 -5.43 9.41 18.39
C LYS A 484 -5.26 8.16 19.24
N ILE A 485 -4.08 7.96 19.80
CA ILE A 485 -3.82 6.92 20.80
C ILE A 485 -4.46 7.37 22.11
N THR A 486 -5.35 6.56 22.67
CA THR A 486 -6.04 6.90 23.93
C THR A 486 -5.50 6.12 25.13
N ARG A 487 -4.91 4.95 24.89
CA ARG A 487 -4.25 4.14 25.91
C ARG A 487 -3.00 3.48 25.31
N TYR A 488 -1.90 3.61 25.96
CA TYR A 488 -0.66 2.87 25.76
C TYR A 488 0.26 3.13 26.95
N SER A 489 0.94 2.11 27.45
CA SER A 489 1.92 2.24 28.52
C SER A 489 3.24 2.78 27.97
N ASN A 490 3.63 3.98 28.35
CA ASN A 490 4.90 4.61 27.99
C ASN A 490 5.57 5.18 29.25
N PRO A 491 6.09 4.33 30.16
CA PRO A 491 6.65 4.77 31.42
C PRO A 491 7.92 5.62 31.24
N SER A 492 8.66 5.43 30.16
CA SER A 492 9.84 6.24 29.81
C SER A 492 9.48 7.60 29.21
N GLY A 493 8.22 7.85 28.86
CA GLY A 493 7.76 9.08 28.25
C GLY A 493 8.28 9.36 26.83
N LEU A 494 8.91 8.41 26.14
CA LEU A 494 9.57 8.61 24.85
C LEU A 494 8.59 9.13 23.79
N ILE A 495 8.97 10.19 23.07
CA ILE A 495 8.17 10.80 22.00
C ILE A 495 8.19 9.99 20.70
N ASP A 496 9.22 9.20 20.46
CA ASP A 496 9.37 8.38 19.25
C ASP A 496 8.39 7.18 19.24
N GLY A 497 8.01 6.69 20.43
CA GLY A 497 7.08 5.58 20.59
C GLY A 497 5.61 6.00 20.57
N PHE A 498 4.75 5.04 20.93
CA PHE A 498 3.36 5.32 21.24
C PHE A 498 3.24 5.97 22.62
N TYR A 499 2.31 6.88 22.78
CA TYR A 499 1.90 7.46 24.07
C TYR A 499 0.46 7.93 24.02
N ALA A 500 -0.21 7.93 25.16
CA ALA A 500 -1.58 8.43 25.26
C ALA A 500 -1.62 9.93 24.90
N GLY A 501 -2.47 10.28 23.96
CA GLY A 501 -2.58 11.65 23.46
C GLY A 501 -1.93 11.88 22.09
N LYS A 502 -1.03 11.00 21.62
CA LYS A 502 -0.38 11.08 20.30
C LYS A 502 -1.38 10.94 19.18
N TYR A 503 -1.32 11.82 18.20
CA TYR A 503 -1.96 11.59 16.91
C TYR A 503 -1.04 10.72 16.03
N MET A 504 -1.64 9.81 15.29
CA MET A 504 -0.88 9.04 14.29
C MET A 504 -0.29 9.98 13.25
N GLY A 505 0.96 9.70 12.84
CA GLY A 505 1.68 10.49 11.85
C GLY A 505 2.31 11.78 12.37
N GLU A 506 2.34 12.07 13.68
CA GLU A 506 3.05 13.23 14.23
C GLU A 506 4.53 13.22 13.85
N ILE A 507 5.02 14.36 13.35
CA ILE A 507 6.42 14.60 13.01
C ILE A 507 6.98 15.57 14.03
N TRP A 508 8.05 15.14 14.73
CA TRP A 508 8.81 15.97 15.65
C TRP A 508 10.09 16.46 14.98
N GLY A 509 10.47 17.70 15.22
CA GLY A 509 11.68 18.30 14.65
C GLY A 509 11.97 19.67 15.23
N TYR A 510 13.09 20.23 14.82
CA TYR A 510 13.57 21.54 15.24
C TYR A 510 12.88 22.67 14.45
N GLU A 511 12.79 23.84 15.05
CA GLU A 511 12.42 25.07 14.33
C GLU A 511 13.68 25.69 13.70
N THR A 512 13.65 25.92 12.39
CA THR A 512 14.71 26.58 11.65
C THR A 512 14.50 28.08 11.67
N ILE A 513 15.55 28.84 12.02
CA ILE A 513 15.59 30.31 11.86
C ILE A 513 15.93 30.64 10.40
N GLY A 514 16.99 30.01 9.86
CA GLY A 514 17.47 30.23 8.51
C GLY A 514 18.78 29.52 8.22
N ILE A 515 19.36 29.78 7.04
CA ILE A 515 20.74 29.43 6.68
C ILE A 515 21.60 30.66 6.97
N ALA A 516 22.67 30.52 7.74
CA ALA A 516 23.60 31.64 8.02
C ALA A 516 24.29 32.11 6.73
N GLN A 517 24.20 33.37 6.40
CA GLN A 517 24.75 33.93 5.16
C GLN A 517 26.25 34.29 5.31
N SER A 518 26.75 34.42 6.55
CA SER A 518 28.14 34.68 6.85
C SER A 518 28.61 33.96 8.10
N ASP A 519 29.93 33.80 8.25
CA ASP A 519 30.52 33.22 9.44
C ASP A 519 30.27 34.12 10.68
N GLN A 520 30.17 35.44 10.47
CA GLN A 520 29.82 36.38 11.53
C GLN A 520 28.38 36.15 12.02
N GLU A 521 27.42 36.00 11.14
CA GLU A 521 26.02 35.75 11.51
C GLU A 521 25.88 34.44 12.30
N MET A 522 26.58 33.37 11.85
CA MET A 522 26.60 32.12 12.59
C MET A 522 27.27 32.28 13.97
N ALA A 523 28.38 33.01 14.05
CA ALA A 523 29.05 33.27 15.32
C ALA A 523 28.20 34.08 16.30
N GLU A 524 27.47 35.09 15.81
CA GLU A 524 26.50 35.85 16.58
C GLU A 524 25.35 35.01 17.08
N HIS A 525 24.82 34.09 16.22
CA HIS A 525 23.79 33.13 16.60
C HIS A 525 24.28 32.20 17.71
N ILE A 526 25.43 31.56 17.54
CA ILE A 526 26.03 30.67 18.55
C ILE A 526 26.38 31.44 19.83
N GLY A 527 26.86 32.68 19.71
CA GLY A 527 27.22 33.54 20.86
C GLY A 527 26.03 33.87 21.78
N ARG A 528 24.79 33.84 21.27
CA ARG A 528 23.57 33.99 22.09
C ARG A 528 23.21 32.72 22.85
N LEU A 529 23.71 31.57 22.44
CA LEU A 529 23.44 30.25 23.02
C LEU A 529 24.54 29.91 24.05
N ILE A 530 24.44 30.49 25.25
CA ILE A 530 25.52 30.54 26.25
C ILE A 530 25.89 29.19 26.88
N ASN A 531 25.07 28.15 26.74
CA ASN A 531 25.29 26.87 27.42
C ASN A 531 25.69 25.73 26.44
N GLY A 532 26.34 26.05 25.32
CA GLY A 532 26.87 25.03 24.40
C GLY A 532 26.49 25.21 22.94
N GLY A 533 25.65 26.17 22.61
CA GLY A 533 25.28 26.43 21.23
C GLY A 533 24.56 25.28 20.57
N GLN A 534 24.94 24.95 19.33
CA GLN A 534 24.42 23.82 18.57
C GLN A 534 25.33 22.58 18.57
N SER A 535 26.26 22.50 19.56
CA SER A 535 27.32 21.48 19.61
C SER A 535 26.78 20.06 19.73
N ASN A 536 25.59 19.86 20.29
CA ASN A 536 24.92 18.55 20.38
C ASN A 536 24.47 17.99 19.01
N LEU A 537 24.31 18.88 18.02
CA LEU A 537 23.94 18.48 16.65
C LEU A 537 25.15 18.30 15.73
N GLY A 538 26.31 18.88 16.12
CA GLY A 538 27.54 18.79 15.34
C GLY A 538 28.51 19.92 15.68
N GLN A 539 29.66 19.92 14.98
CA GLN A 539 30.74 20.89 15.18
C GLN A 539 30.97 21.73 13.92
N ASP A 540 31.88 22.71 14.00
CA ASP A 540 32.34 23.56 12.88
C ASP A 540 31.20 24.29 12.15
N TRP A 541 30.36 24.99 12.93
CA TRP A 541 29.27 25.79 12.42
C TRP A 541 29.77 27.06 11.72
N LYS A 542 29.32 27.29 10.46
CA LYS A 542 29.78 28.35 9.56
C LYS A 542 28.68 28.88 8.67
N ALA A 543 29.02 29.86 7.83
CA ALA A 543 28.17 30.27 6.72
C ALA A 543 27.65 29.06 5.89
N GLY A 544 26.40 29.08 5.56
CA GLY A 544 25.72 27.98 4.85
C GLY A 544 25.17 26.87 5.74
N ASP A 545 25.40 26.91 7.06
CA ASP A 545 24.78 25.99 7.99
C ASP A 545 23.45 26.51 8.52
N ILE A 546 22.62 25.58 9.00
CA ILE A 546 21.31 25.88 9.59
C ILE A 546 21.46 26.51 10.98
N MET A 547 20.75 27.60 11.22
CA MET A 547 20.52 28.17 12.54
C MET A 547 19.22 27.63 13.11
N TYR A 548 19.29 26.87 14.21
CA TYR A 548 18.14 26.34 14.92
C TYR A 548 17.70 27.25 16.05
N LYS A 549 16.41 27.24 16.36
CA LYS A 549 15.83 28.08 17.42
C LYS A 549 15.86 27.34 18.74
N ASP A 550 16.40 28.02 19.76
CA ASP A 550 16.29 27.61 21.15
C ASP A 550 14.83 27.84 21.62
N LEU A 551 14.12 26.76 21.87
CA LEU A 551 12.67 26.79 22.19
C LEU A 551 12.42 26.79 23.69
N ASN A 552 13.35 26.23 24.48
CA ASN A 552 13.23 26.14 25.93
C ASN A 552 14.09 27.22 26.65
N GLU A 553 14.82 28.05 25.88
CA GLU A 553 15.63 29.18 26.34
C GLU A 553 16.77 28.77 27.32
N ASP A 554 17.29 27.53 27.16
CA ASP A 554 18.36 27.01 28.03
C ASP A 554 19.77 27.32 27.49
N GLY A 555 19.89 27.97 26.34
CA GLY A 555 21.14 28.41 25.74
C GLY A 555 21.91 27.32 25.01
N LYS A 556 21.27 26.23 24.63
CA LYS A 556 21.81 25.16 23.77
C LYS A 556 20.72 24.60 22.90
N ILE A 557 21.08 23.98 21.78
CA ILE A 557 20.14 23.27 20.89
C ILE A 557 20.34 21.77 21.04
N ASP A 558 19.34 21.09 21.57
CA ASP A 558 19.36 19.64 21.69
C ASP A 558 17.95 19.00 21.67
N ALA A 559 17.90 17.69 21.71
CA ALA A 559 16.65 16.92 21.76
C ALA A 559 16.20 16.58 23.19
N GLY A 560 16.87 17.11 24.20
CA GLY A 560 16.69 16.69 25.59
C GLY A 560 16.81 15.17 25.74
N SER A 561 16.04 14.62 26.64
CA SER A 561 15.93 13.16 26.82
C SER A 561 15.00 12.48 25.79
N ARG A 562 14.49 13.20 24.82
CA ARG A 562 13.47 12.78 23.84
C ARG A 562 12.20 12.23 24.49
N THR A 563 11.80 12.86 25.60
CA THR A 563 10.58 12.49 26.34
C THR A 563 9.54 13.61 26.27
N LEU A 564 8.30 13.30 26.64
CA LEU A 564 7.23 14.29 26.72
C LEU A 564 7.49 15.40 27.76
N GLN A 565 8.31 15.11 28.78
CA GLN A 565 8.68 16.05 29.84
C GLN A 565 9.94 16.83 29.50
N ASP A 566 10.84 16.23 28.73
CA ASP A 566 12.10 16.81 28.32
C ASP A 566 12.39 16.42 26.86
N HIS A 567 11.95 17.26 25.95
CA HIS A 567 12.16 17.11 24.51
C HIS A 567 13.10 18.18 23.94
N GLY A 568 13.78 18.93 24.83
CA GLY A 568 14.68 20.00 24.42
C GLY A 568 14.00 20.98 23.46
N ASP A 569 14.63 21.23 22.29
CA ASP A 569 14.13 22.14 21.26
C ASP A 569 13.28 21.45 20.20
N LEU A 570 12.93 20.19 20.41
CA LEU A 570 12.00 19.51 19.51
C LEU A 570 10.56 19.98 19.75
N LYS A 571 9.82 20.20 18.66
CA LYS A 571 8.38 20.42 18.69
C LYS A 571 7.68 19.59 17.62
N ARG A 572 6.37 19.47 17.71
CA ARG A 572 5.57 18.88 16.61
C ARG A 572 5.53 19.87 15.45
N ILE A 573 6.20 19.52 14.34
CA ILE A 573 6.33 20.37 13.15
C ILE A 573 5.31 20.03 12.06
N GLY A 574 4.75 18.81 12.07
CA GLY A 574 3.79 18.39 11.04
C GLY A 574 3.11 17.07 11.36
N ASN A 575 2.37 16.58 10.37
CA ASN A 575 1.70 15.28 10.43
C ASN A 575 1.67 14.62 9.04
N SER A 576 2.19 13.38 8.95
CA SER A 576 2.29 12.64 7.69
C SER A 576 0.98 11.94 7.26
N THR A 577 -0.05 11.91 8.13
CA THR A 577 -1.33 11.29 7.78
C THR A 577 -2.05 12.12 6.71
N PRO A 578 -2.48 11.50 5.59
CA PRO A 578 -3.27 12.20 4.58
C PRO A 578 -4.59 12.75 5.15
N ARG A 579 -4.87 14.00 4.88
CA ARG A 579 -6.04 14.73 5.35
C ARG A 579 -6.79 15.37 4.19
N TYR A 580 -8.13 15.49 4.31
CA TYR A 580 -8.99 16.05 3.28
C TYR A 580 -8.81 15.31 1.94
N ASN A 581 -9.10 14.00 1.96
CA ASN A 581 -9.08 13.21 0.73
C ASN A 581 -10.23 13.63 -0.16
N VAL A 582 -9.90 14.05 -1.39
CA VAL A 582 -10.85 14.60 -2.37
C VAL A 582 -10.93 13.70 -3.58
N GLY A 583 -12.15 13.53 -4.10
CA GLY A 583 -12.41 12.92 -5.40
C GLY A 583 -13.39 13.76 -6.19
N LEU A 584 -13.16 13.91 -7.49
CA LEU A 584 -14.07 14.58 -8.41
C LEU A 584 -14.19 13.74 -9.68
N GLU A 585 -15.40 13.27 -9.95
CA GLU A 585 -15.74 12.57 -11.20
C GLU A 585 -16.66 13.45 -12.03
N LEU A 586 -16.29 13.67 -13.28
CA LEU A 586 -17.09 14.38 -14.27
C LEU A 586 -17.39 13.43 -15.42
N ALA A 587 -18.65 13.38 -15.86
CA ALA A 587 -19.04 12.58 -17.02
C ALA A 587 -20.05 13.34 -17.87
N ALA A 588 -19.97 13.13 -19.17
CA ALA A 588 -20.94 13.66 -20.12
C ALA A 588 -21.11 12.69 -21.31
N ASP A 589 -22.36 12.58 -21.79
CA ASP A 589 -22.72 11.76 -22.95
C ASP A 589 -23.56 12.61 -23.90
N TRP A 590 -23.17 12.69 -25.17
CA TRP A 590 -23.88 13.46 -26.17
C TRP A 590 -23.72 12.92 -27.59
N LYS A 591 -24.82 12.56 -28.23
CA LYS A 591 -24.85 12.11 -29.65
C LYS A 591 -23.82 11.02 -29.99
N GLY A 592 -23.62 10.06 -29.10
CA GLY A 592 -22.66 8.97 -29.24
C GLY A 592 -21.29 9.24 -28.68
N PHE A 593 -20.92 10.49 -28.41
CA PHE A 593 -19.71 10.83 -27.66
C PHE A 593 -19.95 10.64 -26.17
N ASP A 594 -18.95 10.10 -25.51
CA ASP A 594 -18.87 10.06 -24.03
C ASP A 594 -17.50 10.55 -23.56
N ILE A 595 -17.50 11.29 -22.47
CA ILE A 595 -16.29 11.72 -21.76
C ILE A 595 -16.44 11.38 -20.28
N ARG A 596 -15.38 10.87 -19.68
CA ARG A 596 -15.27 10.63 -18.24
C ARG A 596 -13.92 11.13 -17.75
N MET A 597 -13.94 11.78 -16.61
CA MET A 597 -12.76 12.38 -16.01
C MET A 597 -12.82 12.11 -14.51
N PHE A 598 -11.73 11.60 -13.95
CA PHE A 598 -11.61 11.35 -12.51
C PHE A 598 -10.37 12.01 -11.95
N TRP A 599 -10.57 12.86 -10.94
CA TRP A 599 -9.55 13.51 -10.15
C TRP A 599 -9.54 12.95 -8.74
N GLN A 600 -8.35 12.76 -8.19
CA GLN A 600 -8.12 12.30 -6.82
C GLN A 600 -7.00 13.10 -6.20
N GLY A 601 -7.10 13.34 -4.89
CA GLY A 601 -6.04 14.03 -4.19
C GLY A 601 -6.17 14.00 -2.67
N THR A 602 -5.14 14.53 -2.05
CA THR A 602 -5.03 14.79 -0.61
C THR A 602 -4.65 16.25 -0.44
N LEU A 603 -5.50 17.04 0.23
CA LEU A 603 -5.30 18.50 0.27
C LEU A 603 -4.39 18.96 1.42
N LYS A 604 -4.01 18.05 2.33
CA LYS A 604 -3.05 18.34 3.39
C LYS A 604 -2.31 17.08 3.80
N ARG A 605 -0.99 17.13 3.70
CA ARG A 605 -0.09 16.09 4.16
C ARG A 605 1.31 16.69 4.31
N ASP A 606 1.90 16.58 5.51
CA ASP A 606 3.27 16.99 5.74
C ASP A 606 4.18 15.75 5.65
N TYR A 607 5.36 15.89 5.08
CA TYR A 607 6.33 14.80 5.04
C TYR A 607 7.76 15.34 5.20
N PHE A 608 8.53 14.75 6.10
CA PHE A 608 9.96 15.05 6.21
C PHE A 608 10.75 13.99 5.45
N GLN A 609 11.44 14.44 4.42
CA GLN A 609 12.21 13.56 3.54
C GLN A 609 13.68 13.55 3.95
N GLY A 610 14.18 12.39 4.39
CA GLY A 610 15.57 12.19 4.79
C GLY A 610 16.44 11.48 3.75
N SER A 611 15.95 11.28 2.52
CA SER A 611 16.62 10.45 1.51
C SER A 611 17.81 11.13 0.84
N TYR A 612 18.62 10.32 0.18
CA TYR A 612 19.72 10.75 -0.69
C TYR A 612 19.21 11.60 -1.86
N TYR A 613 18.08 11.27 -2.42
CA TYR A 613 17.41 12.03 -3.46
C TYR A 613 17.06 13.44 -3.04
N PHE A 614 16.67 13.61 -1.78
CA PHE A 614 16.34 14.95 -1.26
C PHE A 614 17.57 15.79 -1.00
N TRP A 615 18.62 15.21 -0.41
CA TRP A 615 19.76 15.98 0.09
C TRP A 615 20.95 16.07 -0.88
N GLY A 616 21.05 15.16 -1.86
CA GLY A 616 22.19 15.06 -2.74
C GLY A 616 23.48 14.65 -2.02
N ALA A 617 23.84 15.33 -0.94
CA ALA A 617 24.94 14.97 -0.06
C ALA A 617 24.43 14.18 1.14
N ASN A 618 24.92 12.95 1.34
CA ASN A 618 24.55 12.12 2.48
C ASN A 618 25.44 12.43 3.69
N GLY A 619 24.90 13.22 4.60
CA GLY A 619 25.62 13.64 5.82
C GLY A 619 26.02 12.50 6.74
N ARG A 620 25.35 11.35 6.72
CA ARG A 620 25.64 10.22 7.61
C ARG A 620 26.70 9.26 7.09
N GLN A 621 26.90 9.16 5.76
CA GLN A 621 27.68 8.09 5.16
C GLN A 621 28.84 8.59 4.28
N GLY A 622 28.87 9.85 3.90
CA GLY A 622 29.93 10.42 3.09
C GLY A 622 29.72 10.29 1.56
N PRO A 623 30.76 10.65 0.76
CA PRO A 623 30.59 10.82 -0.69
C PRO A 623 30.22 9.56 -1.46
N TRP A 624 30.58 8.38 -0.97
CA TRP A 624 30.27 7.08 -1.63
C TRP A 624 28.76 6.81 -1.77
N PHE A 625 27.95 7.46 -0.97
CA PHE A 625 26.51 7.31 -0.94
C PHE A 625 25.80 8.62 -1.28
N SER A 626 26.35 9.37 -2.22
CA SER A 626 25.83 10.68 -2.61
C SER A 626 25.90 10.88 -4.11
N THR A 627 24.79 11.26 -4.71
CA THR A 627 24.68 11.64 -6.12
C THR A 627 23.90 12.94 -6.21
N ALA A 628 24.49 13.95 -6.83
CA ALA A 628 23.83 15.23 -7.07
C ALA A 628 22.91 15.14 -8.29
N LEU A 629 21.67 15.59 -8.12
CA LEU A 629 20.72 15.83 -9.18
C LEU A 629 20.69 17.32 -9.51
N LYS A 630 20.18 17.69 -10.69
CA LYS A 630 20.13 19.08 -11.15
C LYS A 630 19.48 20.06 -10.14
N GLY A 631 18.43 19.61 -9.44
CA GLY A 631 17.78 20.43 -8.42
C GLY A 631 18.63 20.71 -7.17
N HIS A 632 19.73 20.00 -6.96
CA HIS A 632 20.67 20.28 -5.87
C HIS A 632 21.62 21.41 -6.16
N ASP A 633 21.62 22.01 -7.36
CA ASP A 633 22.42 23.18 -7.70
C ASP A 633 22.03 24.40 -6.85
N ASP A 634 20.86 24.41 -6.25
CA ASP A 634 20.40 25.45 -5.31
C ASP A 634 20.91 25.21 -3.88
N TYR A 635 22.20 24.93 -3.74
CA TYR A 635 22.88 24.85 -2.43
C TYR A 635 23.64 26.15 -2.10
N PHE A 636 23.90 26.38 -0.81
CA PHE A 636 24.62 27.57 -0.36
C PHE A 636 26.07 27.62 -0.87
N ARG A 637 26.42 28.73 -1.48
CA ARG A 637 27.76 29.07 -2.00
C ARG A 637 28.09 30.51 -1.70
N ASN A 638 29.19 30.74 -0.99
CA ASN A 638 29.73 32.06 -0.70
C ASN A 638 31.11 32.29 -1.36
N ASP A 639 31.58 31.35 -2.17
CA ASP A 639 32.82 31.44 -2.93
C ASP A 639 32.57 32.06 -4.31
N GLU A 640 33.13 33.24 -4.56
CA GLU A 640 33.06 33.95 -5.85
C GLU A 640 33.77 33.20 -6.99
N ALA A 641 34.73 32.33 -6.64
CA ALA A 641 35.45 31.48 -7.60
C ALA A 641 34.65 30.22 -8.03
N SER A 642 33.51 29.97 -7.40
CA SER A 642 32.66 28.82 -7.76
C SER A 642 32.20 28.92 -9.23
N PRO A 643 32.32 27.86 -10.04
CA PRO A 643 31.82 27.84 -11.43
C PRO A 643 30.32 28.14 -11.55
N LEU A 644 29.55 27.88 -10.49
CA LEU A 644 28.11 28.13 -10.41
C LEU A 644 27.78 29.52 -9.81
N GLY A 645 28.81 30.33 -9.48
CA GLY A 645 28.67 31.61 -8.80
C GLY A 645 28.24 31.52 -7.34
N THR A 646 28.09 32.66 -6.70
CA THR A 646 27.61 32.76 -5.32
C THR A 646 26.09 32.49 -5.24
N ASN A 647 25.63 31.84 -4.16
CA ASN A 647 24.22 31.63 -3.85
C ASN A 647 23.99 31.69 -2.32
N LEU A 648 23.74 32.88 -1.81
CA LEU A 648 23.53 33.10 -0.38
C LEU A 648 22.07 32.83 0.04
N ASN A 649 21.11 32.94 -0.88
CA ASN A 649 19.67 32.70 -0.65
C ASN A 649 19.23 31.30 -1.12
N SER A 650 20.07 30.30 -0.92
CA SER A 650 19.84 28.95 -1.38
C SER A 650 18.69 28.24 -0.64
N TYR A 651 18.08 27.28 -1.33
CA TYR A 651 17.15 26.36 -0.72
C TYR A 651 17.90 25.38 0.22
N TYR A 652 18.95 24.72 -0.28
CA TYR A 652 19.76 23.77 0.51
C TYR A 652 20.89 24.46 1.27
N PRO A 653 21.29 23.92 2.44
CA PRO A 653 22.47 24.36 3.14
C PRO A 653 23.74 23.99 2.35
N ARG A 654 24.90 24.38 2.82
CA ARG A 654 26.15 23.87 2.26
C ARG A 654 26.21 22.34 2.36
N PRO A 655 26.61 21.61 1.31
CA PRO A 655 26.69 20.16 1.33
C PRO A 655 27.84 19.71 2.24
N LEU A 656 27.54 18.77 3.13
CA LEU A 656 28.48 18.20 4.08
C LEU A 656 28.41 16.69 4.08
N PHE A 657 29.58 16.05 4.32
CA PHE A 657 29.69 14.61 4.51
C PHE A 657 30.12 14.31 5.94
N ASN A 658 29.83 13.11 6.43
CA ASN A 658 30.16 12.63 7.78
C ASN A 658 29.55 13.48 8.92
N THR A 659 28.53 14.26 8.65
CA THR A 659 27.76 15.01 9.64
C THR A 659 26.36 15.28 9.11
N ASP A 660 25.34 15.01 9.89
CA ASP A 660 23.93 15.25 9.55
C ASP A 660 23.37 16.52 10.24
N LYS A 661 24.23 17.41 10.73
CA LYS A 661 23.84 18.58 11.51
C LYS A 661 22.84 19.50 10.81
N ASN A 662 22.92 19.62 9.46
CA ASN A 662 21.99 20.38 8.64
C ASN A 662 20.77 19.55 8.17
N GLN A 663 20.79 18.23 8.35
CA GLN A 663 19.80 17.28 7.84
C GLN A 663 18.86 16.75 8.92
N GLN A 664 18.79 17.43 10.06
CA GLN A 664 17.85 17.11 11.13
C GLN A 664 16.41 17.34 10.68
N SER A 665 15.47 16.57 11.24
CA SER A 665 14.03 16.83 11.06
C SER A 665 13.72 18.27 11.50
N GLN A 666 13.20 19.11 10.60
CA GLN A 666 13.10 20.55 10.84
C GLN A 666 12.03 21.23 9.98
N THR A 667 11.61 22.41 10.37
CA THR A 667 10.52 23.14 9.71
C THR A 667 10.85 23.60 8.29
N LYS A 668 12.12 23.97 7.98
CA LYS A 668 12.51 24.47 6.65
C LYS A 668 12.32 23.42 5.55
N TYR A 669 12.64 22.16 5.83
CA TYR A 669 12.63 21.07 4.86
C TYR A 669 11.44 20.11 5.03
N LEU A 670 10.48 20.48 5.87
CA LEU A 670 9.21 19.78 5.91
C LEU A 670 8.46 20.02 4.59
N GLN A 671 8.20 18.95 3.84
CA GLN A 671 7.56 19.02 2.55
C GLN A 671 6.04 19.03 2.70
N ASP A 672 5.36 19.81 1.87
CA ASP A 672 3.93 19.68 1.67
C ASP A 672 3.68 18.65 0.56
N ALA A 673 3.27 17.44 0.98
CA ALA A 673 2.96 16.34 0.08
C ALA A 673 1.46 16.30 -0.30
N SER A 674 0.77 17.43 -0.24
CA SER A 674 -0.58 17.58 -0.77
C SER A 674 -0.56 17.55 -2.31
N TYR A 675 -1.63 17.01 -2.91
CA TYR A 675 -1.73 16.93 -4.35
C TYR A 675 -3.17 16.78 -4.84
N LEU A 676 -3.37 17.10 -6.10
CA LEU A 676 -4.57 16.77 -6.87
C LEU A 676 -4.13 16.23 -8.24
N ARG A 677 -4.56 15.01 -8.59
CA ARG A 677 -4.15 14.31 -9.82
C ARG A 677 -5.33 13.96 -10.69
N LEU A 678 -5.20 14.21 -11.99
CA LEU A 678 -6.08 13.65 -13.01
C LEU A 678 -5.70 12.19 -13.22
N LYS A 679 -6.43 11.30 -12.48
CA LYS A 679 -6.16 9.86 -12.46
C LYS A 679 -6.59 9.16 -13.72
N ASN A 680 -7.71 9.59 -14.29
CA ASN A 680 -8.23 8.98 -15.52
C ASN A 680 -9.00 10.02 -16.33
N LEU A 681 -8.74 10.04 -17.63
CA LEU A 681 -9.53 10.74 -18.63
C LEU A 681 -9.83 9.75 -19.75
N GLN A 682 -11.10 9.54 -20.04
CA GLN A 682 -11.53 8.68 -21.15
C GLN A 682 -12.47 9.46 -22.07
N ILE A 683 -12.27 9.34 -23.36
CA ILE A 683 -13.13 9.88 -24.41
C ILE A 683 -13.52 8.74 -25.33
N GLY A 684 -14.81 8.54 -25.55
CA GLY A 684 -15.34 7.48 -26.39
C GLY A 684 -16.31 8.00 -27.42
N TYR A 685 -16.49 7.22 -28.48
CA TYR A 685 -17.50 7.43 -29.48
C TYR A 685 -18.17 6.12 -29.86
N SER A 686 -19.47 6.01 -29.61
CA SER A 686 -20.30 4.88 -30.04
C SER A 686 -20.89 5.21 -31.42
N LEU A 687 -20.60 4.36 -32.38
CA LEU A 687 -21.10 4.54 -33.74
C LEU A 687 -22.64 4.42 -33.79
N PRO A 688 -23.30 5.20 -34.67
CA PRO A 688 -24.74 5.13 -34.83
C PRO A 688 -25.22 3.71 -35.17
N HIS A 689 -26.26 3.25 -34.51
CA HIS A 689 -26.81 1.88 -34.62
C HIS A 689 -27.08 1.45 -36.08
N LYS A 690 -27.56 2.39 -36.94
CA LYS A 690 -27.80 2.12 -38.36
C LYS A 690 -26.55 1.71 -39.15
N ILE A 691 -25.38 2.23 -38.77
CA ILE A 691 -24.09 1.90 -39.40
C ILE A 691 -23.61 0.55 -38.89
N VAL A 692 -23.67 0.35 -37.58
CA VAL A 692 -23.16 -0.84 -36.89
C VAL A 692 -23.95 -2.09 -37.30
N GLN A 693 -25.27 -1.97 -37.46
CA GLN A 693 -26.13 -3.08 -37.95
C GLN A 693 -25.78 -3.56 -39.38
N LYS A 694 -25.36 -2.65 -40.27
CA LYS A 694 -24.88 -3.03 -41.62
C LYS A 694 -23.60 -3.85 -41.58
N MET A 695 -22.86 -3.77 -40.50
CA MET A 695 -21.62 -4.54 -40.24
C MET A 695 -21.88 -5.83 -39.48
N GLY A 696 -23.15 -6.18 -39.20
CA GLY A 696 -23.51 -7.37 -38.43
C GLY A 696 -23.25 -7.27 -36.92
N MET A 697 -23.10 -6.05 -36.43
CA MET A 697 -22.82 -5.79 -35.01
C MET A 697 -23.99 -5.09 -34.32
N GLN A 698 -24.10 -5.21 -33.00
CA GLN A 698 -25.10 -4.49 -32.21
C GLN A 698 -24.51 -3.15 -31.69
N ASN A 699 -23.24 -3.16 -31.32
CA ASN A 699 -22.56 -1.97 -30.85
C ASN A 699 -21.08 -1.97 -31.28
N LEU A 700 -20.57 -0.78 -31.59
CA LEU A 700 -19.14 -0.52 -31.80
C LEU A 700 -18.78 0.81 -31.14
N ARG A 701 -17.96 0.75 -30.13
CA ARG A 701 -17.43 1.92 -29.43
C ARG A 701 -15.90 1.96 -29.58
N ILE A 702 -15.38 3.11 -29.99
CA ILE A 702 -13.95 3.42 -30.04
C ILE A 702 -13.65 4.38 -28.89
N PHE A 703 -12.57 4.17 -28.20
CA PHE A 703 -12.19 5.05 -27.10
C PHE A 703 -10.68 5.28 -27.01
N ALA A 704 -10.34 6.41 -26.43
CA ALA A 704 -9.01 6.74 -25.97
C ALA A 704 -9.08 7.04 -24.47
N SER A 705 -8.07 6.63 -23.70
CA SER A 705 -7.96 6.98 -22.30
C SER A 705 -6.52 7.34 -21.92
N GLY A 706 -6.39 8.15 -20.89
CA GLY A 706 -5.12 8.50 -20.27
C GLY A 706 -5.19 8.38 -18.77
N GLU A 707 -4.13 7.85 -18.15
CA GLU A 707 -4.02 7.69 -16.71
C GLU A 707 -2.86 8.48 -16.14
N ASN A 708 -3.01 9.02 -14.95
CA ASN A 708 -2.02 9.81 -14.23
C ASN A 708 -1.49 11.02 -15.06
N LEU A 709 -2.37 11.66 -15.84
CA LEU A 709 -1.98 12.62 -16.88
C LEU A 709 -1.38 13.91 -16.32
N PHE A 710 -1.90 14.37 -15.20
CA PHE A 710 -1.55 15.67 -14.65
C PHE A 710 -1.63 15.67 -13.13
N THR A 711 -0.62 16.25 -12.47
CA THR A 711 -0.55 16.36 -11.00
C THR A 711 -0.28 17.81 -10.63
N ILE A 712 -1.10 18.35 -9.73
CA ILE A 712 -0.89 19.64 -9.06
C ILE A 712 -0.36 19.31 -7.68
N THR A 713 0.84 19.76 -7.36
CA THR A 713 1.48 19.59 -6.05
C THR A 713 2.53 20.67 -5.85
N SER A 714 2.83 20.97 -4.59
CA SER A 714 3.98 21.81 -4.19
C SER A 714 5.19 20.98 -3.73
N LEU A 715 5.06 19.64 -3.78
CA LEU A 715 6.17 18.76 -3.46
C LEU A 715 7.32 18.96 -4.45
N ILE A 716 8.55 18.90 -3.95
CA ILE A 716 9.75 18.97 -4.78
C ILE A 716 9.73 17.88 -5.88
N ASP A 717 10.15 18.22 -7.09
CA ASP A 717 10.00 17.41 -8.32
C ASP A 717 10.70 16.02 -8.27
N PHE A 718 11.56 15.79 -7.29
CA PHE A 718 12.23 14.48 -7.12
C PHE A 718 11.29 13.36 -6.67
N PHE A 719 10.12 13.69 -6.16
CA PHE A 719 9.21 12.73 -5.54
C PHE A 719 7.80 12.80 -6.10
N ASP A 720 7.17 11.65 -6.17
CA ASP A 720 5.75 11.56 -6.42
C ASP A 720 4.98 11.55 -5.10
N PRO A 721 3.94 12.40 -4.92
CA PRO A 721 3.21 12.51 -3.65
C PRO A 721 2.44 11.24 -3.25
N GLU A 722 2.12 10.34 -4.20
CA GLU A 722 1.46 9.06 -3.89
C GLU A 722 2.46 8.01 -3.40
N SER A 723 3.71 8.07 -3.82
CA SER A 723 4.74 7.07 -3.51
C SER A 723 5.83 7.57 -2.57
N ILE A 724 5.74 8.77 -2.03
CA ILE A 724 6.78 9.41 -1.19
C ILE A 724 7.17 8.59 0.06
N GLU A 725 6.26 7.77 0.60
CA GLU A 725 6.54 6.87 1.74
C GLU A 725 7.05 5.49 1.30
N GLY A 726 7.10 5.22 0.00
CA GLY A 726 7.50 3.92 -0.54
C GLY A 726 9.00 3.70 -0.51
N GLY A 727 9.42 2.45 -0.78
CA GLY A 727 10.81 2.03 -0.78
C GLY A 727 11.43 1.90 0.60
N SER A 728 12.71 1.52 0.61
CA SER A 728 13.47 1.33 1.84
C SER A 728 13.50 2.63 2.66
N TRP A 729 13.20 2.50 3.95
CA TRP A 729 13.18 3.60 4.93
C TRP A 729 12.19 4.74 4.64
N GLY A 730 11.19 4.54 3.74
CA GLY A 730 10.25 5.58 3.37
C GLY A 730 10.89 6.72 2.56
N HIS A 731 11.84 6.39 1.71
CA HIS A 731 12.63 7.38 0.95
C HIS A 731 12.06 7.70 -0.44
N GLY A 732 10.91 7.14 -0.83
CA GLY A 732 10.31 7.36 -2.14
C GLY A 732 11.04 6.68 -3.31
N ASN A 733 12.03 5.86 -3.03
CA ASN A 733 12.83 5.11 -4.01
C ASN A 733 12.10 3.81 -4.41
N VAL A 734 11.11 3.98 -5.27
CA VAL A 734 10.24 2.91 -5.79
C VAL A 734 10.22 2.93 -7.31
N TYR A 735 9.66 1.87 -7.89
CA TYR A 735 9.38 1.81 -9.32
C TYR A 735 8.56 3.03 -9.75
N PRO A 736 8.94 3.76 -10.82
CA PRO A 736 8.28 5.01 -11.21
C PRO A 736 6.80 4.84 -11.53
N LEU A 737 6.00 5.84 -11.24
CA LEU A 737 4.59 5.87 -11.61
C LEU A 737 4.43 6.38 -13.04
N SER A 738 3.97 5.52 -13.95
CA SER A 738 3.85 5.84 -15.37
C SER A 738 2.59 6.65 -15.69
N ARG A 739 2.69 7.47 -16.74
CA ARG A 739 1.53 7.97 -17.49
C ARG A 739 1.16 6.93 -18.54
N THR A 740 -0.12 6.55 -18.60
CA THR A 740 -0.57 5.53 -19.54
C THR A 740 -1.54 6.15 -20.54
N PHE A 741 -1.33 5.90 -21.82
CA PHE A 741 -2.26 6.24 -22.89
C PHE A 741 -2.76 4.96 -23.53
N SER A 742 -4.08 4.78 -23.59
CA SER A 742 -4.69 3.58 -24.14
C SER A 742 -5.67 3.93 -25.25
N PHE A 743 -5.73 3.07 -26.27
CA PHE A 743 -6.71 3.13 -27.34
C PHE A 743 -7.40 1.78 -27.44
N GLY A 744 -8.71 1.79 -27.56
CA GLY A 744 -9.45 0.53 -27.53
C GLY A 744 -10.74 0.54 -28.37
N LEU A 745 -11.18 -0.69 -28.63
CA LEU A 745 -12.43 -0.98 -29.31
C LEU A 745 -13.29 -1.89 -28.45
N ASN A 746 -14.58 -1.58 -28.32
CA ASN A 746 -15.59 -2.46 -27.76
C ASN A 746 -16.60 -2.84 -28.85
N VAL A 747 -16.70 -4.12 -29.16
CA VAL A 747 -17.60 -4.65 -30.18
C VAL A 747 -18.58 -5.61 -29.53
N THR A 748 -19.88 -5.48 -29.87
CA THR A 748 -20.93 -6.43 -29.47
C THR A 748 -21.64 -6.92 -30.74
N PHE A 749 -21.74 -8.22 -30.87
CA PHE A 749 -22.41 -8.89 -32.00
C PHE A 749 -23.82 -9.33 -31.64
#